data_0cd7062559f82209017c7c915563c719
#
_entry.id   0cd7062559f82209017c7c915563c719
#
_cell.length_a   1.000
_cell.length_b   1.000
_cell.length_c   1.000
_cell.angle_alpha   90.00
_cell.angle_beta   90.00
_cell.angle_gamma   90.00
#
_symmetry.space_group_name_H-M   'P 1'
#
loop_
_entity.id
_entity.type
_entity.pdbx_description
1 polymer ?
#
loop_
_entity_poly.entity_id
_entity_poly.type
_entity_poly.pdbx_seq_one_letter_code
_entity_poly.pdbx_strand_id
1 'polypeptide(L)'
;LCCIWALVSCGSDSLYSTFNKVLNQKYNRETEVCFMSQPWSALPQVLAADVAGRWPDIFADGVPSWLTESGAITTERLAAAIASSPFLAQTLERQPDAVRELLASRCLSKPTTAGYLQQRWLECLAPISDEPGLHQALRCFRRETQFRIIWRDLLRQADLAETMAATSGFADVCIDGALDWLYSSACQQFGTPWGISPVSGEDAPQKMVVLGMGKLGGRELNVSSDIDLIFAFPSKGETRGGRRALDNQQFFVRLGQRLIQALDQITADGFVFRVDMRLRPYGQSGALALSFAALETYYQDQGRDWERYAMVKARVVAGDQEAGVVLMDSLRPFVYRRYVDFGAFESLRSMKAMIGREVRRKGLENNIKLGGGGIREIEFVVQAFQLIRGGRDRELQQRELLRVLNEFLQLELLPPQVISELRVAYVFLRNLEHALQGMEDQQTQLLPDTDLACARVAHIMGYNSWPLCQQQLDQHRAQVATHFSNIITSDGDDSPQSNLDDGWQELWFCEMDEPTALAWLAEKGFEAPEETLVALTSLRSSRTVKSLQTQGRKRLQQFMPMLLATLTEVENPSHTFGRVQPLIEAILRRTAYIVLLLENPGACSQLVSLCSESPWIARELADTPLLLDELLNAESLYHPPAKAELQDDLNQQMLRVSYDDLEDQMESLRHFRKAHTLRVAAAEMKGTLALMNVSDYLTWIAEVVLEHVTDVAFANLVSRHGHPRRADGSICDSDFAVIGYGKLGGIELGYSSDLDLVFVYSADPQQSTDGEKSIDNAVFYTRLGQRIVHILSTQTPSGQLYDVDMRLRPSGSSGLLVNTLQAFEKYQHTDAWTWEHQALARARGIAGCPRTLEGFEQIRKSTLCQHRDRLALRSEVVTMREKMRASLATPAGRRAEMFHAKQDPGGIVDIEFLVQYLILAWSEEYPTSTRWPDNIRQMEELGEAGILPASDVKTLRAAYIALRSAVHRRTLQDLSGHLSGDAFTAERDFIRSIWQRVMIA
;
A
#
# COMPACT_ATOMS: atom_id res chain seq x y z
N LEU A 1 21.53 34.40 -2.22
CA LEU A 1 21.42 33.01 -2.75
C LEU A 1 22.54 32.08 -2.23
N CYS A 2 23.74 32.59 -1.85
CA CYS A 2 24.81 31.75 -1.30
C CYS A 2 24.64 31.36 0.18
N CYS A 3 23.74 31.98 0.96
CA CYS A 3 23.52 31.61 2.36
C CYS A 3 22.39 30.57 2.57
N ILE A 4 21.67 30.21 1.53
CA ILE A 4 20.53 29.26 1.61
C ILE A 4 21.00 27.80 1.49
N TRP A 5 22.18 27.58 0.91
CA TRP A 5 22.71 26.22 0.66
C TRP A 5 23.34 25.52 1.88
N ALA A 6 23.62 26.26 2.93
CA ALA A 6 24.27 25.73 4.14
C ALA A 6 23.29 25.26 5.24
N LEU A 7 21.97 25.42 5.06
CA LEU A 7 20.94 25.13 6.09
C LEU A 7 20.04 23.92 5.78
N VAL A 8 20.24 23.25 4.65
CA VAL A 8 19.40 22.10 4.22
C VAL A 8 19.85 20.75 4.81
N SER A 9 20.98 20.70 5.51
CA SER A 9 21.56 19.44 6.00
C SER A 9 21.33 19.10 7.47
N CYS A 10 20.48 19.83 8.20
CA CYS A 10 20.14 19.47 9.58
C CYS A 10 18.61 19.48 9.78
N GLY A 11 18.03 18.28 9.78
CA GLY A 11 16.63 18.08 10.17
C GLY A 11 16.41 18.42 11.65
N SER A 12 15.71 19.51 11.93
CA SER A 12 15.08 19.74 13.21
C SER A 12 14.01 20.84 13.11
N ASP A 13 12.90 20.67 13.83
CA ASP A 13 11.75 21.58 13.99
C ASP A 13 12.08 23.04 14.36
N SER A 14 13.34 23.35 14.56
CA SER A 14 13.86 24.67 14.93
C SER A 14 13.83 25.69 13.79
N LEU A 15 13.73 25.27 12.53
CA LEU A 15 13.77 26.18 11.37
C LEU A 15 12.47 27.00 11.19
N TYR A 16 11.34 26.46 11.62
CA TYR A 16 10.06 27.17 11.59
C TYR A 16 10.02 28.36 12.57
N SER A 17 10.65 28.18 13.71
CA SER A 17 10.81 29.23 14.74
C SER A 17 11.73 30.36 14.28
N THR A 18 12.74 30.04 13.49
CA THR A 18 13.77 31.03 13.07
C THR A 18 13.28 31.93 11.93
N PHE A 19 12.48 31.39 10.99
CA PHE A 19 11.90 32.19 9.89
C PHE A 19 10.87 33.20 10.40
N ASN A 20 10.04 32.79 11.35
CA ASN A 20 9.11 33.71 12.02
C ASN A 20 9.82 34.73 12.92
N LYS A 21 10.97 34.39 13.51
CA LYS A 21 11.79 35.36 14.27
C LYS A 21 12.44 36.42 13.37
N VAL A 22 12.84 36.08 12.17
CA VAL A 22 13.43 37.04 11.20
C VAL A 22 12.37 38.03 10.67
N LEU A 23 11.13 37.58 10.45
CA LEU A 23 10.01 38.44 10.10
C LEU A 23 9.63 39.35 11.28
N ASN A 24 9.66 38.82 12.51
CA ASN A 24 9.36 39.61 13.72
C ASN A 24 10.49 40.58 14.12
N GLN A 25 11.78 40.28 13.79
CA GLN A 25 12.88 41.18 14.08
C GLN A 25 12.94 42.43 13.18
N LYS A 26 12.31 42.41 12.01
CA LYS A 26 12.22 43.61 11.15
C LYS A 26 11.24 44.66 11.66
N TYR A 27 10.33 44.26 12.56
CA TYR A 27 9.33 45.20 13.16
C TYR A 27 9.72 45.78 14.51
N ASN A 28 10.85 45.42 15.10
CA ASN A 28 11.23 45.84 16.47
C ASN A 28 12.49 46.73 16.57
N ARG A 29 12.85 47.49 15.57
CA ARG A 29 13.86 48.55 15.76
C ARG A 29 13.46 49.87 15.13
N GLU A 30 13.48 50.89 15.99
CA GLU A 30 13.32 52.35 15.81
C GLU A 30 11.89 52.83 16.05
N THR A 31 11.53 53.73 16.96
CA THR A 31 12.28 54.83 17.65
C THR A 31 11.48 55.31 18.86
N GLU A 32 12.12 55.52 19.98
CA GLU A 32 11.58 56.39 21.03
C GLU A 32 11.61 57.88 20.53
N VAL A 33 10.43 58.39 20.16
CA VAL A 33 10.18 59.85 20.24
C VAL A 33 8.76 60.04 20.78
N CYS A 34 8.69 60.51 21.95
CA CYS A 34 7.47 60.87 22.66
C CYS A 34 6.72 62.02 21.98
N PHE A 35 5.86 61.71 21.03
CA PHE A 35 4.69 62.49 20.61
C PHE A 35 3.49 61.57 20.78
N MET A 36 2.40 62.02 21.37
CA MET A 36 1.13 61.25 21.38
C MET A 36 0.66 61.01 19.93
N SER A 37 1.27 60.07 19.27
CA SER A 37 0.82 59.58 17.98
C SER A 37 -0.47 58.78 18.18
N GLN A 38 -1.48 59.06 17.37
CA GLN A 38 -2.75 58.34 17.41
C GLN A 38 -2.46 56.84 17.22
N PRO A 39 -3.18 55.92 17.92
CA PRO A 39 -2.90 54.49 17.90
C PRO A 39 -2.84 53.84 16.50
N TRP A 40 -3.43 54.50 15.52
CA TRP A 40 -3.50 54.00 14.11
C TRP A 40 -2.51 54.71 13.16
N SER A 41 -1.60 55.53 13.63
CA SER A 41 -0.66 56.30 12.82
C SER A 41 0.31 55.40 11.99
N ALA A 42 0.53 54.18 12.40
CA ALA A 42 1.35 53.22 11.66
C ALA A 42 0.60 52.40 10.57
N LEU A 43 -0.73 52.56 10.50
CA LEU A 43 -1.56 51.84 9.52
C LEU A 43 -1.56 52.57 8.17
N PRO A 44 -1.81 51.82 7.05
CA PRO A 44 -2.11 52.44 5.75
C PRO A 44 -3.22 53.48 5.88
N GLN A 45 -3.12 54.58 5.12
CA GLN A 45 -4.00 55.74 5.26
C GLN A 45 -5.50 55.42 5.22
N VAL A 46 -5.90 54.49 4.33
CA VAL A 46 -7.30 54.04 4.19
C VAL A 46 -7.78 53.30 5.45
N LEU A 47 -6.93 52.45 6.03
CA LEU A 47 -7.25 51.74 7.27
C LEU A 47 -7.21 52.66 8.49
N ALA A 48 -6.27 53.57 8.54
CA ALA A 48 -6.21 54.58 9.59
C ALA A 48 -7.47 55.44 9.66
N ALA A 49 -8.01 55.84 8.50
CA ALA A 49 -9.27 56.61 8.42
C ALA A 49 -10.49 55.75 8.90
N ASP A 50 -10.57 54.48 8.54
CA ASP A 50 -11.63 53.58 9.00
C ASP A 50 -11.58 53.34 10.52
N VAL A 51 -10.38 53.11 11.08
CA VAL A 51 -10.19 52.93 12.53
C VAL A 51 -10.54 54.23 13.27
N ALA A 52 -10.08 55.42 12.78
CA ALA A 52 -10.36 56.69 13.38
C ALA A 52 -11.88 56.98 13.45
N GLY A 53 -12.64 56.55 12.44
CA GLY A 53 -14.11 56.68 12.43
C GLY A 53 -14.81 55.77 13.45
N ARG A 54 -14.31 54.56 13.65
CA ARG A 54 -14.93 53.55 14.56
C ARG A 54 -14.47 53.69 16.04
N TRP A 55 -13.30 54.29 16.26
CA TRP A 55 -12.69 54.36 17.57
C TRP A 55 -13.56 55.02 18.62
N PRO A 56 -14.23 56.15 18.34
CA PRO A 56 -15.14 56.80 19.30
C PRO A 56 -16.34 55.93 19.67
N ASP A 57 -16.86 55.15 18.75
CA ASP A 57 -18.03 54.27 18.98
C ASP A 57 -17.64 53.08 19.89
N ILE A 58 -16.41 52.58 19.77
CA ILE A 58 -15.89 51.47 20.57
C ILE A 58 -15.44 51.97 21.96
N PHE A 59 -14.88 53.15 22.04
CA PHE A 59 -14.29 53.75 23.25
C PHE A 59 -14.83 55.13 23.54
N ALA A 60 -16.15 55.25 23.67
CA ALA A 60 -16.83 56.51 23.90
C ALA A 60 -16.33 57.30 25.17
N ASP A 61 -15.99 56.54 26.22
CA ASP A 61 -15.46 57.11 27.51
C ASP A 61 -13.91 57.06 27.56
N GLY A 62 -13.22 56.93 26.39
CA GLY A 62 -11.77 56.72 26.31
C GLY A 62 -11.35 55.26 26.48
N VAL A 63 -10.09 54.97 26.18
CA VAL A 63 -9.55 53.61 26.33
C VAL A 63 -9.55 53.25 27.82
N PRO A 64 -10.22 52.14 28.24
CA PRO A 64 -10.30 51.81 29.67
C PRO A 64 -8.92 51.57 30.28
N SER A 65 -8.71 52.10 31.49
CA SER A 65 -7.41 51.96 32.19
C SER A 65 -6.98 50.53 32.41
N TRP A 66 -7.94 49.61 32.64
CA TRP A 66 -7.65 48.17 32.78
C TRP A 66 -7.02 47.53 31.52
N LEU A 67 -7.25 48.11 30.33
CA LEU A 67 -6.66 47.65 29.08
C LEU A 67 -5.18 48.06 28.96
N THR A 68 -4.84 49.27 29.41
CA THR A 68 -3.51 49.86 29.36
C THR A 68 -2.65 49.48 30.56
N GLU A 69 -3.21 49.37 31.76
CA GLU A 69 -2.51 49.01 32.99
C GLU A 69 -2.05 47.55 33.07
N SER A 70 -2.78 46.64 32.40
CA SER A 70 -2.39 45.22 32.37
C SER A 70 -1.09 44.96 31.56
N GLY A 71 -0.63 45.88 30.72
CA GLY A 71 0.51 45.76 29.83
C GLY A 71 0.39 44.59 28.83
N ALA A 72 -0.79 43.96 28.73
CA ALA A 72 -1.04 42.78 27.92
C ALA A 72 -1.29 43.11 26.45
N ILE A 73 -1.89 44.29 26.19
CA ILE A 73 -2.25 44.72 24.84
C ILE A 73 -1.95 46.23 24.73
N THR A 74 -1.25 46.62 23.66
CA THR A 74 -0.99 48.04 23.36
C THR A 74 -2.14 48.61 22.55
N THR A 75 -2.33 49.93 22.61
CA THR A 75 -3.34 50.66 21.81
C THR A 75 -3.12 50.51 20.33
N GLU A 76 -1.87 50.39 19.89
CA GLU A 76 -1.52 50.11 18.48
C GLU A 76 -1.96 48.75 18.04
N ARG A 77 -1.81 47.70 18.88
CA ARG A 77 -2.31 46.33 18.58
C ARG A 77 -3.83 46.29 18.51
N LEU A 78 -4.51 47.03 19.38
CA LEU A 78 -5.96 47.15 19.34
C LEU A 78 -6.41 47.87 18.05
N ALA A 79 -5.73 48.96 17.66
CA ALA A 79 -5.98 49.62 16.40
C ALA A 79 -5.75 48.68 15.18
N ALA A 80 -4.69 47.91 15.22
CA ALA A 80 -4.41 46.92 14.19
C ALA A 80 -5.49 45.81 14.11
N ALA A 81 -6.04 45.34 15.25
CA ALA A 81 -7.14 44.39 15.29
C ALA A 81 -8.43 44.94 14.68
N ILE A 82 -8.80 46.16 15.03
CA ILE A 82 -9.96 46.90 14.50
C ILE A 82 -9.78 47.11 12.98
N ALA A 83 -8.57 47.50 12.55
CA ALA A 83 -8.24 47.69 11.14
C ALA A 83 -8.37 46.36 10.33
N SER A 84 -7.95 45.24 10.94
CA SER A 84 -7.91 43.93 10.28
C SER A 84 -9.30 43.29 10.19
N SER A 85 -10.16 43.45 11.20
CA SER A 85 -11.43 42.71 11.27
C SER A 85 -12.60 43.57 11.79
N PRO A 86 -13.58 43.85 10.92
CA PRO A 86 -14.88 44.37 11.33
C PRO A 86 -15.60 43.52 12.37
N PHE A 87 -15.41 42.18 12.34
CA PHE A 87 -15.98 41.29 13.34
C PHE A 87 -15.38 41.55 14.73
N LEU A 88 -14.07 41.72 14.84
CA LEU A 88 -13.42 42.07 16.11
C LEU A 88 -13.90 43.46 16.62
N ALA A 89 -13.98 44.42 15.71
CA ALA A 89 -14.48 45.77 16.04
C ALA A 89 -15.91 45.74 16.56
N GLN A 90 -16.83 45.08 15.87
CA GLN A 90 -18.24 44.96 16.29
C GLN A 90 -18.39 44.17 17.60
N THR A 91 -17.55 43.16 17.87
CA THR A 91 -17.58 42.38 19.10
C THR A 91 -17.15 43.24 20.28
N LEU A 92 -16.12 44.10 20.11
CA LEU A 92 -15.67 45.06 21.08
C LEU A 92 -16.75 46.11 21.39
N GLU A 93 -17.45 46.58 20.34
CA GLU A 93 -18.52 47.60 20.46
C GLU A 93 -19.77 47.07 21.17
N ARG A 94 -20.27 45.87 20.73
CA ARG A 94 -21.56 45.32 21.17
C ARG A 94 -21.50 44.53 22.46
N GLN A 95 -20.34 43.99 22.82
CA GLN A 95 -20.18 43.04 23.93
C GLN A 95 -18.87 43.29 24.71
N PRO A 96 -18.66 44.48 25.22
CA PRO A 96 -17.40 44.88 25.85
C PRO A 96 -17.10 44.03 27.10
N ASP A 97 -18.10 43.63 27.86
CA ASP A 97 -17.90 42.81 29.06
C ASP A 97 -17.43 41.38 28.76
N ALA A 98 -17.95 40.75 27.71
CA ALA A 98 -17.55 39.42 27.31
C ALA A 98 -16.09 39.39 26.83
N VAL A 99 -15.63 40.44 26.17
CA VAL A 99 -14.26 40.55 25.67
C VAL A 99 -13.30 41.09 26.72
N ARG A 100 -13.80 41.82 27.71
CA ARG A 100 -13.01 42.40 28.82
C ARG A 100 -12.19 41.35 29.57
N GLU A 101 -12.81 40.24 29.92
CA GLU A 101 -12.14 39.13 30.61
C GLU A 101 -11.03 38.50 29.77
N LEU A 102 -11.26 38.29 28.47
CA LEU A 102 -10.26 37.80 27.51
C LEU A 102 -9.07 38.74 27.37
N LEU A 103 -9.33 40.04 27.23
CA LEU A 103 -8.29 41.07 27.12
C LEU A 103 -7.46 41.20 28.41
N ALA A 104 -8.12 41.14 29.58
CA ALA A 104 -7.46 41.23 30.88
C ALA A 104 -6.64 40.00 31.26
N SER A 105 -7.04 38.80 30.83
CA SER A 105 -6.46 37.51 31.26
C SER A 105 -5.12 37.16 30.61
N ARG A 106 -4.59 38.00 29.71
CA ARG A 106 -3.40 37.72 28.86
C ARG A 106 -3.51 36.45 28.02
N CYS A 107 -4.70 35.86 27.90
CA CYS A 107 -4.87 34.62 27.12
C CYS A 107 -4.66 34.87 25.63
N LEU A 108 -4.88 36.07 25.12
CA LEU A 108 -4.64 36.43 23.71
C LEU A 108 -3.16 36.33 23.29
N SER A 109 -2.22 36.46 24.23
CA SER A 109 -0.79 36.33 23.95
C SER A 109 -0.26 34.87 24.01
N LYS A 110 -1.07 33.93 24.51
CA LYS A 110 -0.67 32.51 24.66
C LYS A 110 -1.27 31.67 23.53
N PRO A 111 -0.57 30.61 23.06
CA PRO A 111 -1.12 29.67 22.10
C PRO A 111 -2.43 29.03 22.58
N THR A 112 -3.34 28.75 21.63
CA THR A 112 -4.59 28.05 21.92
C THR A 112 -4.35 26.56 21.86
N THR A 113 -4.28 25.90 23.01
CA THR A 113 -4.04 24.45 23.10
C THR A 113 -5.34 23.66 23.33
N ALA A 114 -5.35 22.38 22.96
CA ALA A 114 -6.48 21.50 23.21
C ALA A 114 -6.84 21.42 24.72
N GLY A 115 -5.83 21.34 25.59
CA GLY A 115 -6.06 21.35 27.05
C GLY A 115 -6.74 22.62 27.58
N TYR A 116 -6.36 23.78 27.02
CA TYR A 116 -7.06 25.04 27.37
C TYR A 116 -8.53 25.00 26.94
N LEU A 117 -8.82 24.54 25.72
CA LEU A 117 -10.18 24.45 25.19
C LEU A 117 -11.04 23.49 26.02
N GLN A 118 -10.50 22.34 26.38
CA GLN A 118 -11.17 21.33 27.20
C GLN A 118 -11.51 21.88 28.59
N GLN A 119 -10.53 22.52 29.24
CA GLN A 119 -10.73 23.09 30.55
C GLN A 119 -11.81 24.21 30.51
N ARG A 120 -11.72 25.10 29.54
CA ARG A 120 -12.67 26.20 29.40
C ARG A 120 -14.09 25.72 29.12
N TRP A 121 -14.24 24.66 28.29
CA TRP A 121 -15.51 24.01 28.05
C TRP A 121 -16.13 23.44 29.33
N LEU A 122 -15.35 22.74 30.17
CA LEU A 122 -15.81 22.19 31.45
C LEU A 122 -16.29 23.28 32.39
N GLU A 123 -15.63 24.45 32.40
CA GLU A 123 -16.08 25.62 33.17
C GLU A 123 -17.43 26.16 32.67
N CYS A 124 -17.64 26.20 31.35
CA CYS A 124 -18.91 26.63 30.74
C CYS A 124 -20.04 25.62 30.98
N LEU A 125 -19.72 24.33 31.07
CA LEU A 125 -20.68 23.23 31.23
C LEU A 125 -21.19 23.08 32.67
N ALA A 126 -20.36 23.40 33.65
CA ALA A 126 -20.64 23.17 35.07
C ALA A 126 -22.01 23.71 35.58
N PRO A 127 -22.50 24.88 35.16
CA PRO A 127 -23.76 25.43 35.60
C PRO A 127 -24.99 24.94 34.84
N ILE A 128 -24.85 24.06 33.84
CA ILE A 128 -25.91 23.71 32.87
C ILE A 128 -26.76 22.55 33.39
N SER A 129 -28.07 22.76 33.43
CA SER A 129 -29.04 21.76 33.86
C SER A 129 -30.06 21.34 32.78
N ASP A 130 -30.17 22.13 31.71
CA ASP A 130 -31.17 21.90 30.65
C ASP A 130 -30.58 22.15 29.24
N GLU A 131 -31.28 21.73 28.20
CA GLU A 131 -30.84 21.84 26.81
C GLU A 131 -30.76 23.28 26.30
N PRO A 132 -31.68 24.19 26.63
CA PRO A 132 -31.51 25.61 26.32
C PRO A 132 -30.23 26.23 26.93
N GLY A 133 -29.88 25.86 28.17
CA GLY A 133 -28.63 26.25 28.81
C GLY A 133 -27.40 25.71 28.08
N LEU A 134 -27.43 24.47 27.58
CA LEU A 134 -26.38 23.92 26.74
C LEU A 134 -26.20 24.72 25.44
N HIS A 135 -27.30 25.08 24.77
CA HIS A 135 -27.26 25.89 23.56
C HIS A 135 -26.63 27.27 23.79
N GLN A 136 -26.96 27.92 24.90
CA GLN A 136 -26.41 29.21 25.29
C GLN A 136 -24.91 29.12 25.61
N ALA A 137 -24.52 28.10 26.41
CA ALA A 137 -23.11 27.92 26.79
C ALA A 137 -22.21 27.65 25.59
N LEU A 138 -22.64 26.81 24.63
CA LEU A 138 -21.93 26.55 23.39
C LEU A 138 -21.67 27.84 22.59
N ARG A 139 -22.66 28.74 22.52
CA ARG A 139 -22.55 30.03 21.79
C ARG A 139 -21.65 31.02 22.50
N CYS A 140 -21.73 31.08 23.84
CA CYS A 140 -20.79 31.87 24.64
C CYS A 140 -19.36 31.36 24.47
N PHE A 141 -19.13 30.06 24.54
CA PHE A 141 -17.82 29.45 24.33
C PHE A 141 -17.27 29.69 22.92
N ARG A 142 -18.15 29.62 21.88
CA ARG A 142 -17.77 30.00 20.52
C ARG A 142 -17.32 31.44 20.42
N ARG A 143 -18.08 32.36 20.96
CA ARG A 143 -17.79 33.77 20.87
C ARG A 143 -16.42 34.13 21.44
N GLU A 144 -16.11 33.63 22.62
CA GLU A 144 -14.80 33.81 23.26
C GLU A 144 -13.67 33.18 22.43
N THR A 145 -13.84 31.92 22.04
CA THR A 145 -12.80 31.17 21.34
C THR A 145 -12.58 31.72 19.94
N GLN A 146 -13.65 32.06 19.22
CA GLN A 146 -13.59 32.59 17.86
C GLN A 146 -12.90 33.95 17.84
N PHE A 147 -13.25 34.86 18.80
CA PHE A 147 -12.57 36.14 18.96
C PHE A 147 -11.06 35.94 19.16
N ARG A 148 -10.67 35.00 20.02
CA ARG A 148 -9.27 34.70 20.31
C ARG A 148 -8.54 34.15 19.10
N ILE A 149 -9.14 33.21 18.38
CA ILE A 149 -8.53 32.61 17.17
C ILE A 149 -8.32 33.68 16.10
N ILE A 150 -9.37 34.47 15.78
CA ILE A 150 -9.30 35.53 14.78
C ILE A 150 -8.27 36.58 15.16
N TRP A 151 -8.24 36.99 16.42
CA TRP A 151 -7.26 37.95 16.94
C TRP A 151 -5.83 37.47 16.71
N ARG A 152 -5.53 36.24 17.09
CA ARG A 152 -4.17 35.69 17.00
C ARG A 152 -3.74 35.45 15.55
N ASP A 153 -4.65 34.96 14.71
CA ASP A 153 -4.38 34.68 13.29
C ASP A 153 -4.14 35.97 12.49
N LEU A 154 -5.08 36.89 12.53
CA LEU A 154 -5.01 38.13 11.74
C LEU A 154 -3.89 39.06 12.17
N LEU A 155 -3.52 39.06 13.45
CA LEU A 155 -2.37 39.81 13.96
C LEU A 155 -1.04 39.02 13.87
N ARG A 156 -1.03 37.89 13.16
CA ARG A 156 0.16 37.03 12.97
C ARG A 156 0.87 36.64 14.26
N GLN A 157 0.14 36.46 15.34
CA GLN A 157 0.60 35.91 16.62
C GLN A 157 0.57 34.38 16.62
N ALA A 158 -0.25 33.78 15.79
CA ALA A 158 -0.33 32.38 15.49
C ALA A 158 0.17 32.12 14.04
N ASP A 159 0.81 31.00 13.82
CA ASP A 159 1.06 30.50 12.48
C ASP A 159 -0.15 29.69 11.97
N LEU A 160 -0.10 29.28 10.69
CA LEU A 160 -1.18 28.51 10.08
C LEU A 160 -1.46 27.20 10.84
N ALA A 161 -0.43 26.53 11.33
CA ALA A 161 -0.57 25.26 12.02
C ALA A 161 -1.29 25.43 13.38
N GLU A 162 -0.93 26.47 14.15
CA GLU A 162 -1.61 26.80 15.40
C GLU A 162 -3.09 27.15 15.14
N THR A 163 -3.37 27.99 14.14
CA THR A 163 -4.74 28.40 13.84
C THR A 163 -5.62 27.24 13.43
N MET A 164 -5.14 26.38 12.53
CA MET A 164 -5.85 25.17 12.09
C MET A 164 -6.09 24.19 13.26
N ALA A 165 -5.07 23.97 14.08
CA ALA A 165 -5.17 23.10 15.26
C ALA A 165 -6.16 23.65 16.30
N ALA A 166 -6.12 24.95 16.55
CA ALA A 166 -7.02 25.62 17.48
C ALA A 166 -8.47 25.55 17.01
N THR A 167 -8.73 25.84 15.73
CA THR A 167 -10.10 25.83 15.17
C THR A 167 -10.66 24.41 15.12
N SER A 168 -9.83 23.42 14.71
CA SER A 168 -10.26 22.03 14.69
C SER A 168 -10.48 21.47 16.11
N GLY A 169 -9.58 21.76 17.04
CA GLY A 169 -9.72 21.37 18.44
C GLY A 169 -10.94 22.03 19.13
N PHE A 170 -11.25 23.27 18.76
CA PHE A 170 -12.46 23.93 19.22
C PHE A 170 -13.73 23.21 18.72
N ALA A 171 -13.76 22.82 17.44
CA ALA A 171 -14.86 22.05 16.88
C ALA A 171 -14.99 20.68 17.57
N ASP A 172 -13.87 19.95 17.75
CA ASP A 172 -13.84 18.65 18.44
C ASP A 172 -14.46 18.77 19.84
N VAL A 173 -14.04 19.76 20.64
CA VAL A 173 -14.55 19.99 22.01
C VAL A 173 -16.04 20.33 22.02
N CYS A 174 -16.53 21.16 21.08
CA CYS A 174 -17.94 21.49 20.98
C CYS A 174 -18.81 20.27 20.59
N ILE A 175 -18.35 19.46 19.62
CA ILE A 175 -19.08 18.29 19.15
C ILE A 175 -19.14 17.23 20.26
N ASP A 176 -17.98 16.88 20.84
CA ASP A 176 -17.87 15.83 21.85
C ASP A 176 -18.60 16.22 23.15
N GLY A 177 -18.39 17.44 23.63
CA GLY A 177 -19.04 17.93 24.84
C GLY A 177 -20.56 18.05 24.70
N ALA A 178 -21.06 18.48 23.53
CA ALA A 178 -22.50 18.52 23.27
C ALA A 178 -23.08 17.12 23.16
N LEU A 179 -22.37 16.21 22.49
CA LEU A 179 -22.78 14.81 22.32
C LEU A 179 -22.91 14.09 23.66
N ASP A 180 -21.90 14.20 24.54
CA ASP A 180 -21.90 13.55 25.86
C ASP A 180 -23.05 14.05 26.76
N TRP A 181 -23.30 15.34 26.77
CA TRP A 181 -24.42 15.92 27.52
C TRP A 181 -25.77 15.43 26.97
N LEU A 182 -25.97 15.52 25.65
CA LEU A 182 -27.19 15.09 24.97
C LEU A 182 -27.44 13.60 25.09
N TYR A 183 -26.37 12.77 25.01
CA TYR A 183 -26.45 11.32 25.21
C TYR A 183 -26.91 10.99 26.63
N SER A 184 -26.33 11.63 27.63
CA SER A 184 -26.73 11.44 29.03
C SER A 184 -28.19 11.84 29.28
N SER A 185 -28.62 12.96 28.71
CA SER A 185 -30.03 13.41 28.75
C SER A 185 -30.96 12.44 28.03
N ALA A 186 -30.58 11.93 26.85
CA ALA A 186 -31.34 10.96 26.07
C ALA A 186 -31.45 9.60 26.79
N CYS A 187 -30.41 9.14 27.46
CA CYS A 187 -30.42 7.91 28.26
C CYS A 187 -31.37 8.01 29.45
N GLN A 188 -31.43 9.16 30.12
CA GLN A 188 -32.41 9.42 31.22
C GLN A 188 -33.84 9.38 30.70
N GLN A 189 -34.10 9.85 29.48
CA GLN A 189 -35.42 9.94 28.89
C GLN A 189 -35.87 8.61 28.25
N PHE A 190 -35.00 7.92 27.50
CA PHE A 190 -35.37 6.79 26.65
C PHE A 190 -34.74 5.46 27.08
N GLY A 191 -33.87 5.45 28.09
CA GLY A 191 -33.03 4.30 28.46
C GLY A 191 -31.71 4.28 27.68
N THR A 192 -30.78 3.45 28.15
CA THR A 192 -29.46 3.28 27.54
C THR A 192 -29.52 2.31 26.36
N PRO A 193 -29.01 2.65 25.16
CA PRO A 193 -28.97 1.73 24.03
C PRO A 193 -27.97 0.60 24.28
N TRP A 194 -28.38 -0.64 24.00
CA TRP A 194 -27.57 -1.86 24.14
C TRP A 194 -27.46 -2.61 22.82
N GLY A 195 -26.35 -3.32 22.65
CA GLY A 195 -26.09 -4.18 21.48
C GLY A 195 -24.69 -4.77 21.55
N ILE A 196 -24.31 -5.51 20.51
CA ILE A 196 -22.99 -6.15 20.45
C ILE A 196 -21.90 -5.11 20.27
N SER A 197 -20.95 -5.08 21.21
CA SER A 197 -19.78 -4.22 21.15
C SER A 197 -18.83 -4.72 20.06
N PRO A 198 -18.36 -3.85 19.16
CA PRO A 198 -17.38 -4.23 18.13
C PRO A 198 -15.98 -4.49 18.71
N VAL A 199 -15.70 -4.07 19.95
CA VAL A 199 -14.42 -4.23 20.62
C VAL A 199 -14.35 -5.54 21.39
N SER A 200 -15.40 -5.86 22.22
CA SER A 200 -15.40 -7.07 23.05
C SER A 200 -16.17 -8.25 22.45
N GLY A 201 -17.04 -8.02 21.47
CA GLY A 201 -17.96 -9.03 20.95
C GLY A 201 -19.14 -9.37 21.90
N GLU A 202 -19.26 -8.70 23.04
CA GLU A 202 -20.30 -8.93 24.04
C GLU A 202 -21.42 -7.89 23.96
N ASP A 203 -22.58 -8.21 24.58
CA ASP A 203 -23.70 -7.28 24.69
C ASP A 203 -23.35 -6.17 25.72
N ALA A 204 -23.28 -4.91 25.27
CA ALA A 204 -22.82 -3.77 26.05
C ALA A 204 -23.58 -2.48 25.68
N PRO A 205 -23.57 -1.47 26.61
CA PRO A 205 -24.04 -0.14 26.28
C PRO A 205 -23.33 0.44 25.08
N GLN A 206 -24.07 1.09 24.18
CA GLN A 206 -23.54 1.65 22.95
C GLN A 206 -23.55 3.16 22.96
N LYS A 207 -22.50 3.78 22.40
CA LYS A 207 -22.41 5.20 22.15
C LYS A 207 -22.35 5.49 20.65
N MET A 208 -22.69 6.71 20.26
CA MET A 208 -22.50 7.19 18.89
C MET A 208 -21.01 7.41 18.62
N VAL A 209 -20.60 7.18 17.39
CA VAL A 209 -19.32 7.61 16.81
C VAL A 209 -19.62 8.73 15.81
N VAL A 210 -18.91 9.84 15.92
CA VAL A 210 -19.01 10.96 14.98
C VAL A 210 -17.72 11.03 14.18
N LEU A 211 -17.85 10.88 12.86
CA LEU A 211 -16.74 11.07 11.92
C LEU A 211 -16.76 12.52 11.43
N GLY A 212 -15.65 13.22 11.60
CA GLY A 212 -15.36 14.49 10.96
C GLY A 212 -14.73 14.25 9.59
N MET A 213 -15.27 14.89 8.57
CA MET A 213 -14.86 14.78 7.19
C MET A 213 -14.14 16.05 6.74
N GLY A 214 -13.63 16.05 5.53
CA GLY A 214 -13.03 17.23 4.90
C GLY A 214 -11.96 17.91 5.74
N LYS A 215 -12.04 19.22 5.91
CA LYS A 215 -11.05 20.00 6.67
C LYS A 215 -11.05 19.68 8.16
N LEU A 216 -12.22 19.37 8.76
CA LEU A 216 -12.30 18.95 10.16
C LEU A 216 -11.59 17.63 10.38
N GLY A 217 -11.84 16.66 9.52
CA GLY A 217 -11.18 15.35 9.57
C GLY A 217 -9.65 15.46 9.43
N GLY A 218 -9.18 16.33 8.53
CA GLY A 218 -7.75 16.63 8.34
C GLY A 218 -7.11 17.49 9.41
N ARG A 219 -7.84 17.94 10.44
CA ARG A 219 -7.39 18.95 11.42
C ARG A 219 -6.92 20.26 10.78
N GLU A 220 -7.55 20.62 9.66
CA GLU A 220 -7.21 21.76 8.82
C GLU A 220 -8.38 22.75 8.72
N LEU A 221 -9.24 22.83 9.75
CA LEU A 221 -10.42 23.66 9.73
C LEU A 221 -10.04 25.14 9.61
N ASN A 222 -10.75 25.90 8.76
CA ASN A 222 -10.56 27.33 8.61
C ASN A 222 -11.18 28.10 9.79
N VAL A 223 -10.80 29.36 9.88
CA VAL A 223 -11.32 30.31 10.88
C VAL A 223 -12.85 30.35 10.85
N SER A 224 -13.49 30.45 9.68
CA SER A 224 -14.94 30.36 9.54
C SER A 224 -15.29 29.31 8.48
N SER A 225 -15.60 28.09 8.93
CA SER A 225 -15.92 26.95 8.08
C SER A 225 -17.17 26.25 8.58
N ASP A 226 -17.82 25.53 7.68
CA ASP A 226 -18.75 24.45 8.02
C ASP A 226 -17.97 23.21 8.49
N ILE A 227 -18.66 22.34 9.22
CA ILE A 227 -18.16 21.06 9.65
C ILE A 227 -18.95 19.95 8.95
N ASP A 228 -18.23 19.11 8.20
CA ASP A 228 -18.79 17.94 7.52
C ASP A 228 -18.79 16.75 8.51
N LEU A 229 -19.96 16.15 8.77
CA LEU A 229 -20.11 15.07 9.75
C LEU A 229 -20.79 13.83 9.16
N ILE A 230 -20.43 12.66 9.69
CA ILE A 230 -21.14 11.39 9.48
C ILE A 230 -21.36 10.76 10.84
N PHE A 231 -22.62 10.33 11.13
CA PHE A 231 -22.96 9.66 12.37
C PHE A 231 -23.06 8.15 12.20
N ALA A 232 -22.39 7.43 13.09
CA ALA A 232 -22.38 5.98 13.11
C ALA A 232 -22.65 5.44 14.52
N PHE A 233 -23.14 4.21 14.63
CA PHE A 233 -23.28 3.50 15.89
C PHE A 233 -22.94 2.02 15.72
N PRO A 234 -22.45 1.33 16.78
CA PRO A 234 -21.85 0.02 16.63
C PRO A 234 -22.80 -1.05 16.06
N SER A 235 -23.92 -1.32 16.69
CA SER A 235 -24.80 -2.40 16.25
C SER A 235 -26.29 -2.14 16.50
N LYS A 236 -27.13 -2.94 15.83
CA LYS A 236 -28.58 -2.97 16.09
C LYS A 236 -28.84 -3.45 17.51
N GLY A 237 -29.93 -3.02 18.10
CA GLY A 237 -30.34 -3.37 19.45
C GLY A 237 -31.46 -2.45 19.93
N GLU A 238 -31.74 -2.47 21.21
CA GLU A 238 -32.82 -1.69 21.84
C GLU A 238 -32.33 -1.02 23.12
N THR A 239 -32.98 0.09 23.52
CA THR A 239 -32.68 0.76 24.78
C THR A 239 -33.20 -0.03 25.99
N ARG A 240 -32.47 -0.02 27.10
CA ARG A 240 -32.82 -0.67 28.37
C ARG A 240 -32.91 0.37 29.50
N GLY A 241 -33.83 0.17 30.41
CA GLY A 241 -34.04 1.05 31.57
C GLY A 241 -34.94 2.26 31.31
N GLY A 242 -35.47 2.45 30.10
CA GLY A 242 -36.45 3.48 29.77
C GLY A 242 -37.89 3.04 29.99
N ARG A 243 -38.84 4.00 29.94
CA ARG A 243 -40.30 3.70 30.02
C ARG A 243 -40.83 2.89 28.83
N ARG A 244 -40.19 3.01 27.68
CA ARG A 244 -40.49 2.28 26.43
C ARG A 244 -39.17 2.01 25.71
N ALA A 245 -38.92 0.77 25.32
CA ALA A 245 -37.79 0.43 24.52
C ALA A 245 -37.83 1.11 23.14
N LEU A 246 -36.72 1.69 22.72
CA LEU A 246 -36.53 2.25 21.41
C LEU A 246 -35.46 1.41 20.68
N ASP A 247 -35.67 1.23 19.39
CA ASP A 247 -34.63 0.69 18.51
C ASP A 247 -33.40 1.64 18.47
N ASN A 248 -32.19 1.08 18.46
CA ASN A 248 -30.95 1.86 18.44
C ASN A 248 -30.89 2.85 17.27
N GLN A 249 -31.38 2.47 16.09
CA GLN A 249 -31.46 3.38 14.94
C GLN A 249 -32.28 4.62 15.26
N GLN A 250 -33.45 4.46 15.89
CA GLN A 250 -34.31 5.58 16.26
C GLN A 250 -33.68 6.43 17.37
N PHE A 251 -33.01 5.79 18.33
CA PHE A 251 -32.32 6.51 19.41
C PHE A 251 -31.21 7.40 18.84
N PHE A 252 -30.31 6.85 18.02
CA PHE A 252 -29.17 7.57 17.48
C PHE A 252 -29.57 8.62 16.42
N VAL A 253 -30.61 8.39 15.64
CA VAL A 253 -31.16 9.42 14.74
C VAL A 253 -31.66 10.64 15.53
N ARG A 254 -32.43 10.43 16.63
CA ARG A 254 -32.88 11.52 17.47
C ARG A 254 -31.73 12.24 18.15
N LEU A 255 -30.75 11.51 18.66
CA LEU A 255 -29.54 12.09 19.27
C LEU A 255 -28.79 12.97 18.25
N GLY A 256 -28.59 12.46 17.02
CA GLY A 256 -27.93 13.22 15.94
C GLY A 256 -28.71 14.48 15.55
N GLN A 257 -30.05 14.43 15.52
CA GLN A 257 -30.88 15.62 15.25
C GLN A 257 -30.70 16.71 16.32
N ARG A 258 -30.70 16.31 17.61
CA ARG A 258 -30.46 17.22 18.74
C ARG A 258 -29.03 17.81 18.69
N LEU A 259 -28.05 17.02 18.33
CA LEU A 259 -26.65 17.48 18.19
C LEU A 259 -26.54 18.54 17.08
N ILE A 260 -27.13 18.28 15.89
CA ILE A 260 -27.15 19.26 14.82
C ILE A 260 -27.85 20.53 15.26
N GLN A 261 -29.00 20.44 15.94
CA GLN A 261 -29.73 21.59 16.45
C GLN A 261 -28.88 22.38 17.44
N ALA A 262 -28.17 21.72 18.37
CA ALA A 262 -27.31 22.38 19.34
C ALA A 262 -26.18 23.20 18.67
N LEU A 263 -25.60 22.68 17.56
CA LEU A 263 -24.46 23.28 16.86
C LEU A 263 -24.88 24.33 15.81
N ASP A 264 -25.89 24.03 14.98
CA ASP A 264 -26.23 24.81 13.77
C ASP A 264 -27.35 25.82 13.95
N GLN A 265 -28.27 25.61 14.90
CA GLN A 265 -29.40 26.50 15.07
C GLN A 265 -28.97 27.93 15.40
N ILE A 266 -29.49 28.91 14.63
CA ILE A 266 -29.28 30.35 14.88
C ILE A 266 -30.22 30.77 16.00
N THR A 267 -29.65 31.36 17.06
CA THR A 267 -30.36 31.96 18.20
C THR A 267 -30.03 33.46 18.32
N ALA A 268 -30.56 34.16 19.35
CA ALA A 268 -30.14 35.52 19.65
C ALA A 268 -28.63 35.63 19.94
N ASP A 269 -27.99 34.55 20.43
CA ASP A 269 -26.54 34.50 20.68
C ASP A 269 -25.71 33.99 19.47
N GLY A 270 -26.32 33.83 18.30
CA GLY A 270 -25.71 33.32 17.08
C GLY A 270 -25.81 31.82 16.93
N PHE A 271 -24.84 31.21 16.26
CA PHE A 271 -24.69 29.74 16.03
C PHE A 271 -23.33 29.26 16.54
N VAL A 272 -23.08 27.95 16.54
CA VAL A 272 -21.77 27.40 16.91
C VAL A 272 -20.98 27.03 15.66
N PHE A 273 -21.47 26.08 14.88
CA PHE A 273 -20.94 25.68 13.56
C PHE A 273 -22.07 25.39 12.60
N ARG A 274 -21.92 25.76 11.34
CA ARG A 274 -22.76 25.22 10.25
C ARG A 274 -22.44 23.76 10.07
N VAL A 275 -23.45 22.88 10.10
CA VAL A 275 -23.28 21.43 10.01
C VAL A 275 -23.68 20.95 8.61
N ASP A 276 -22.73 20.32 7.91
CA ASP A 276 -23.00 19.68 6.62
C ASP A 276 -23.03 18.16 6.75
N MET A 277 -24.17 17.55 6.41
CA MET A 277 -24.38 16.10 6.45
C MET A 277 -24.44 15.48 5.06
N ARG A 278 -24.09 16.21 3.99
CA ARG A 278 -24.21 15.73 2.60
C ARG A 278 -23.24 14.61 2.24
N LEU A 279 -22.12 14.50 2.97
CA LEU A 279 -21.12 13.43 2.73
C LEU A 279 -21.52 12.09 3.34
N ARG A 280 -22.67 11.99 4.07
CA ARG A 280 -23.15 10.72 4.57
C ARG A 280 -23.65 9.81 3.45
N PRO A 281 -23.66 8.47 3.65
CA PRO A 281 -24.21 7.52 2.70
C PRO A 281 -25.59 7.93 2.18
N TYR A 282 -25.80 7.80 0.88
CA TYR A 282 -27.00 8.27 0.16
C TYR A 282 -27.27 9.78 0.24
N GLY A 283 -26.35 10.58 0.74
CA GLY A 283 -26.47 12.03 0.82
C GLY A 283 -27.71 12.47 1.61
N GLN A 284 -28.49 13.43 1.07
CA GLN A 284 -29.67 13.96 1.75
C GLN A 284 -30.81 12.94 1.92
N SER A 285 -30.88 11.91 1.10
CA SER A 285 -31.94 10.89 1.17
C SER A 285 -31.62 9.75 2.15
N GLY A 286 -30.35 9.66 2.61
CA GLY A 286 -29.91 8.61 3.54
C GLY A 286 -30.30 8.88 4.99
N ALA A 287 -30.33 7.82 5.79
CA ALA A 287 -30.55 7.93 7.24
C ALA A 287 -29.46 8.81 7.88
N LEU A 288 -29.83 9.54 8.93
CA LEU A 288 -28.92 10.48 9.59
C LEU A 288 -27.80 9.78 10.34
N ALA A 289 -28.09 8.61 10.94
CA ALA A 289 -27.10 7.75 11.59
C ALA A 289 -27.24 6.34 11.04
N LEU A 290 -26.13 5.60 10.89
CA LEU A 290 -26.08 4.23 10.36
C LEU A 290 -25.31 3.32 11.31
N SER A 291 -25.69 2.04 11.37
CA SER A 291 -24.86 1.03 12.06
C SER A 291 -23.57 0.78 11.27
N PHE A 292 -22.50 0.33 11.96
CA PHE A 292 -21.21 0.03 11.32
C PHE A 292 -21.36 -0.94 10.15
N ALA A 293 -22.12 -2.02 10.34
CA ALA A 293 -22.38 -2.98 9.26
C ALA A 293 -23.09 -2.35 8.05
N ALA A 294 -24.03 -1.42 8.28
CA ALA A 294 -24.72 -0.73 7.18
C ALA A 294 -23.80 0.25 6.45
N LEU A 295 -22.89 0.91 7.17
CA LEU A 295 -21.83 1.76 6.61
C LEU A 295 -20.86 0.96 5.75
N GLU A 296 -20.36 -0.14 6.27
CA GLU A 296 -19.43 -1.03 5.58
C GLU A 296 -20.06 -1.58 4.29
N THR A 297 -21.27 -2.14 4.38
CA THR A 297 -21.99 -2.63 3.20
C THR A 297 -22.18 -1.54 2.14
N TYR A 298 -22.54 -0.31 2.56
CA TYR A 298 -22.72 0.78 1.62
C TYR A 298 -21.43 1.12 0.87
N TYR A 299 -20.31 1.27 1.60
CA TYR A 299 -19.04 1.64 0.96
C TYR A 299 -18.44 0.51 0.12
N GLN A 300 -18.67 -0.75 0.49
CA GLN A 300 -18.25 -1.91 -0.32
C GLN A 300 -19.05 -2.02 -1.62
N ASP A 301 -20.38 -1.85 -1.57
CA ASP A 301 -21.25 -2.14 -2.70
C ASP A 301 -21.54 -0.92 -3.59
N GLN A 302 -21.63 0.26 -3.01
CA GLN A 302 -22.12 1.48 -3.66
C GLN A 302 -21.19 2.69 -3.53
N GLY A 303 -20.10 2.56 -2.77
CA GLY A 303 -19.13 3.64 -2.56
C GLY A 303 -18.54 4.14 -3.88
N ARG A 304 -18.59 5.46 -4.10
CA ARG A 304 -18.11 6.13 -5.32
C ARG A 304 -16.71 6.69 -5.13
N ASP A 305 -15.98 6.93 -6.21
CA ASP A 305 -14.61 7.48 -6.16
C ASP A 305 -14.54 8.81 -5.41
N TRP A 306 -15.52 9.70 -5.56
CA TRP A 306 -15.54 10.97 -4.81
C TRP A 306 -15.77 10.78 -3.31
N GLU A 307 -16.50 9.75 -2.88
CA GLU A 307 -16.67 9.40 -1.47
C GLU A 307 -15.38 8.80 -0.91
N ARG A 308 -14.71 7.97 -1.70
CA ARG A 308 -13.40 7.45 -1.38
C ARG A 308 -12.39 8.57 -1.18
N TYR A 309 -12.38 9.56 -2.08
CA TYR A 309 -11.58 10.77 -1.96
C TYR A 309 -11.89 11.56 -0.66
N ALA A 310 -13.16 11.73 -0.32
CA ALA A 310 -13.58 12.40 0.91
C ALA A 310 -13.14 11.63 2.18
N MET A 311 -13.19 10.29 2.14
CA MET A 311 -12.85 9.41 3.27
C MET A 311 -11.33 9.40 3.61
N VAL A 312 -10.45 9.83 2.72
CA VAL A 312 -9.00 10.00 3.01
C VAL A 312 -8.78 10.85 4.27
N LYS A 313 -9.60 11.89 4.46
CA LYS A 313 -9.50 12.80 5.61
C LYS A 313 -10.40 12.40 6.79
N ALA A 314 -11.18 11.33 6.69
CA ALA A 314 -12.11 10.93 7.75
C ALA A 314 -11.40 10.64 9.08
N ARG A 315 -11.95 11.15 10.18
CA ARG A 315 -11.43 10.99 11.54
C ARG A 315 -12.56 10.91 12.57
N VAL A 316 -12.41 10.09 13.59
CA VAL A 316 -13.30 10.12 14.76
C VAL A 316 -13.06 11.42 15.51
N VAL A 317 -14.09 12.25 15.65
CA VAL A 317 -14.03 13.56 16.31
C VAL A 317 -14.77 13.59 17.65
N ALA A 318 -15.74 12.69 17.84
CA ALA A 318 -16.51 12.63 19.09
C ALA A 318 -17.11 11.23 19.31
N GLY A 319 -17.47 10.94 20.56
CA GLY A 319 -18.16 9.74 21.00
C GLY A 319 -17.22 8.59 21.34
N ASP A 320 -17.60 7.36 21.02
CA ASP A 320 -16.84 6.15 21.35
C ASP A 320 -15.57 6.04 20.51
N GLN A 321 -14.43 6.36 21.09
CA GLN A 321 -13.13 6.35 20.41
C GLN A 321 -12.65 4.94 20.09
N GLU A 322 -12.86 3.95 20.96
CA GLU A 322 -12.44 2.56 20.74
C GLU A 322 -13.25 1.91 19.66
N ALA A 323 -14.58 2.01 19.68
CA ALA A 323 -15.44 1.56 18.62
C ALA A 323 -15.16 2.30 17.30
N GLY A 324 -14.79 3.57 17.38
CA GLY A 324 -14.40 4.40 16.24
C GLY A 324 -13.14 3.90 15.54
N VAL A 325 -12.15 3.40 16.26
CA VAL A 325 -10.95 2.76 15.68
C VAL A 325 -11.34 1.52 14.88
N VAL A 326 -12.19 0.65 15.45
CA VAL A 326 -12.67 -0.55 14.74
C VAL A 326 -13.41 -0.18 13.46
N LEU A 327 -14.28 0.85 13.51
CA LEU A 327 -14.97 1.34 12.32
C LEU A 327 -13.99 1.84 11.25
N MET A 328 -13.01 2.65 11.63
CA MET A 328 -12.04 3.20 10.66
C MET A 328 -11.17 2.10 10.04
N ASP A 329 -10.86 1.05 10.79
CA ASP A 329 -10.11 -0.12 10.27
C ASP A 329 -10.95 -0.93 9.29
N SER A 330 -12.26 -1.12 9.53
CA SER A 330 -13.16 -1.80 8.59
C SER A 330 -13.37 -1.02 7.28
N LEU A 331 -13.32 0.32 7.33
CA LEU A 331 -13.47 1.19 6.15
C LEU A 331 -12.15 1.42 5.38
N ARG A 332 -11.00 1.11 5.98
CA ARG A 332 -9.68 1.34 5.37
C ARG A 332 -9.51 0.65 3.99
N PRO A 333 -9.97 -0.61 3.75
CA PRO A 333 -9.86 -1.24 2.43
C PRO A 333 -10.63 -0.51 1.33
N PHE A 334 -11.73 0.15 1.67
CA PHE A 334 -12.45 1.01 0.73
C PHE A 334 -11.63 2.22 0.31
N VAL A 335 -10.93 2.86 1.27
CA VAL A 335 -10.16 4.09 1.03
C VAL A 335 -8.84 3.77 0.33
N TYR A 336 -8.08 2.82 0.88
CA TYR A 336 -6.72 2.48 0.44
C TYR A 336 -6.71 1.06 -0.13
N ARG A 337 -6.85 0.98 -1.45
CA ARG A 337 -6.79 -0.31 -2.15
C ARG A 337 -5.38 -0.89 -2.04
N ARG A 338 -5.30 -2.21 -1.89
CA ARG A 338 -4.02 -2.93 -1.72
C ARG A 338 -3.07 -2.74 -2.90
N TYR A 339 -3.61 -2.47 -4.09
CA TYR A 339 -2.88 -2.35 -5.34
C TYR A 339 -2.93 -0.92 -5.86
N VAL A 340 -1.90 -0.53 -6.62
CA VAL A 340 -1.82 0.79 -7.23
C VAL A 340 -3.07 1.07 -8.06
N ASP A 341 -3.80 2.10 -7.71
CA ASP A 341 -5.07 2.45 -8.35
C ASP A 341 -4.87 3.56 -9.37
N PHE A 342 -4.46 3.20 -10.56
CA PHE A 342 -4.26 4.16 -11.66
C PHE A 342 -5.57 4.82 -12.12
N GLY A 343 -6.74 4.19 -11.89
CA GLY A 343 -8.04 4.81 -12.15
C GLY A 343 -8.31 6.06 -11.30
N ALA A 344 -7.57 6.27 -10.21
CA ALA A 344 -7.69 7.45 -9.37
C ALA A 344 -7.29 8.74 -10.13
N PHE A 345 -6.26 8.73 -10.96
CA PHE A 345 -5.88 9.90 -11.78
C PHE A 345 -6.98 10.30 -12.76
N GLU A 346 -7.58 9.34 -13.46
CA GLU A 346 -8.66 9.64 -14.41
C GLU A 346 -9.93 10.15 -13.70
N SER A 347 -10.28 9.57 -12.55
CA SER A 347 -11.37 10.07 -11.71
C SER A 347 -11.11 11.51 -11.28
N LEU A 348 -9.87 11.85 -10.92
CA LEU A 348 -9.46 13.21 -10.57
C LEU A 348 -9.50 14.16 -11.76
N ARG A 349 -9.04 13.73 -12.95
CA ARG A 349 -9.16 14.50 -14.21
C ARG A 349 -10.64 14.80 -14.54
N SER A 350 -11.50 13.80 -14.44
CA SER A 350 -12.93 13.94 -14.67
C SER A 350 -13.58 14.91 -13.66
N MET A 351 -13.20 14.80 -12.40
CA MET A 351 -13.67 15.68 -11.33
C MET A 351 -13.19 17.12 -11.55
N LYS A 352 -11.91 17.32 -11.92
CA LYS A 352 -11.37 18.64 -12.32
C LYS A 352 -12.14 19.23 -13.48
N ALA A 353 -12.39 18.46 -14.53
CA ALA A 353 -13.13 18.94 -15.72
C ALA A 353 -14.57 19.38 -15.36
N MET A 354 -15.23 18.66 -14.44
CA MET A 354 -16.55 19.05 -13.94
C MET A 354 -16.49 20.35 -13.13
N ILE A 355 -15.52 20.49 -12.23
CA ILE A 355 -15.33 21.70 -11.42
C ILE A 355 -14.97 22.89 -12.31
N GLY A 356 -14.05 22.72 -13.27
CA GLY A 356 -13.66 23.78 -14.19
C GLY A 356 -14.82 24.28 -15.06
N ARG A 357 -15.75 23.40 -15.46
CA ARG A 357 -17.00 23.78 -16.13
C ARG A 357 -17.91 24.60 -15.21
N GLU A 358 -18.05 24.18 -13.95
CA GLU A 358 -18.89 24.87 -12.98
C GLU A 358 -18.29 26.22 -12.56
N VAL A 359 -16.96 26.32 -12.39
CA VAL A 359 -16.24 27.58 -12.13
C VAL A 359 -16.48 28.59 -13.24
N ARG A 360 -16.33 28.20 -14.52
CA ARG A 360 -16.60 29.05 -15.66
C ARG A 360 -18.08 29.45 -15.76
N ARG A 361 -19.00 28.52 -15.51
CA ARG A 361 -20.45 28.76 -15.54
C ARG A 361 -20.88 29.78 -14.47
N LYS A 362 -20.25 29.78 -13.30
CA LYS A 362 -20.58 30.66 -12.16
C LYS A 362 -19.71 31.89 -12.04
N GLY A 363 -18.73 32.10 -12.92
CA GLY A 363 -17.79 33.24 -12.84
C GLY A 363 -16.92 33.24 -11.59
N LEU A 364 -16.52 32.07 -11.10
CA LEU A 364 -15.75 31.89 -9.85
C LEU A 364 -14.23 31.90 -10.09
N GLU A 365 -13.73 32.59 -11.10
CA GLU A 365 -12.31 32.63 -11.44
C GLU A 365 -11.48 33.32 -10.34
N ASN A 366 -12.07 34.29 -9.63
CA ASN A 366 -11.47 34.97 -8.49
C ASN A 366 -11.59 34.20 -7.15
N ASN A 367 -12.07 32.94 -7.17
CA ASN A 367 -12.13 32.11 -6.00
C ASN A 367 -10.77 31.45 -5.75
N ILE A 368 -10.15 31.72 -4.60
CA ILE A 368 -8.80 31.21 -4.26
C ILE A 368 -8.76 29.71 -3.99
N LYS A 369 -9.91 29.07 -3.75
CA LYS A 369 -10.01 27.62 -3.53
C LYS A 369 -10.29 26.87 -4.84
N LEU A 370 -11.25 27.33 -5.65
CA LEU A 370 -11.78 26.64 -6.82
C LEU A 370 -11.18 27.13 -8.13
N GLY A 371 -10.65 28.35 -8.20
CA GLY A 371 -9.97 28.89 -9.36
C GLY A 371 -8.68 28.15 -9.70
N GLY A 372 -8.19 28.32 -10.93
CA GLY A 372 -6.96 27.68 -11.38
C GLY A 372 -5.76 28.05 -10.48
N GLY A 373 -4.92 27.09 -10.14
CA GLY A 373 -3.83 27.26 -9.19
C GLY A 373 -4.27 27.46 -7.73
N GLY A 374 -5.54 27.15 -7.39
CA GLY A 374 -6.10 27.31 -6.05
C GLY A 374 -5.79 26.15 -5.10
N ILE A 375 -6.25 26.31 -3.84
CA ILE A 375 -6.03 25.34 -2.76
C ILE A 375 -6.44 23.94 -3.16
N ARG A 376 -7.54 23.78 -3.89
CA ARG A 376 -8.10 22.48 -4.26
C ARG A 376 -7.20 21.70 -5.23
N GLU A 377 -6.43 22.38 -6.06
CA GLU A 377 -5.48 21.69 -6.96
C GLU A 377 -4.31 21.08 -6.15
N ILE A 378 -3.84 21.77 -5.11
CA ILE A 378 -2.83 21.22 -4.19
C ILE A 378 -3.39 20.02 -3.42
N GLU A 379 -4.63 20.14 -2.91
CA GLU A 379 -5.31 19.03 -2.22
C GLU A 379 -5.47 17.82 -3.15
N PHE A 380 -5.80 18.05 -4.42
CA PHE A 380 -5.93 16.98 -5.41
C PHE A 380 -4.63 16.26 -5.70
N VAL A 381 -3.51 16.99 -5.85
CA VAL A 381 -2.19 16.36 -6.01
C VAL A 381 -1.91 15.43 -4.84
N VAL A 382 -2.02 15.93 -3.62
CA VAL A 382 -1.67 15.15 -2.42
C VAL A 382 -2.57 13.93 -2.26
N GLN A 383 -3.89 14.11 -2.38
CA GLN A 383 -4.85 13.01 -2.20
C GLN A 383 -4.81 12.00 -3.35
N ALA A 384 -4.37 12.39 -4.56
CA ALA A 384 -4.11 11.46 -5.64
C ALA A 384 -3.05 10.42 -5.25
N PHE A 385 -1.91 10.87 -4.77
CA PHE A 385 -0.84 9.97 -4.30
C PHE A 385 -1.27 9.12 -3.11
N GLN A 386 -2.06 9.69 -2.18
CA GLN A 386 -2.62 8.93 -1.06
C GLN A 386 -3.52 7.78 -1.54
N LEU A 387 -4.38 8.02 -2.51
CA LEU A 387 -5.29 7.01 -3.07
C LEU A 387 -4.58 5.95 -3.90
N ILE A 388 -3.53 6.35 -4.62
CA ILE A 388 -2.79 5.47 -5.54
C ILE A 388 -1.82 4.58 -4.77
N ARG A 389 -1.07 5.16 -3.84
CA ARG A 389 0.03 4.48 -3.16
C ARG A 389 -0.22 4.19 -1.68
N GLY A 390 -1.22 4.84 -1.05
CA GLY A 390 -1.48 4.69 0.38
C GLY A 390 -1.87 3.27 0.82
N GLY A 391 -2.28 2.40 -0.12
CA GLY A 391 -2.46 0.97 0.15
C GLY A 391 -1.13 0.23 0.33
N ARG A 392 -0.06 0.69 -0.32
CA ARG A 392 1.31 0.17 -0.25
C ARG A 392 2.13 0.92 0.81
N ASP A 393 2.15 2.24 0.74
CA ASP A 393 2.96 3.12 1.58
C ASP A 393 2.07 3.70 2.70
N ARG A 394 2.07 3.06 3.88
CA ARG A 394 1.19 3.44 5.01
C ARG A 394 1.47 4.84 5.57
N GLU A 395 2.66 5.33 5.39
CA GLU A 395 3.09 6.68 5.75
C GLU A 395 2.24 7.75 5.06
N LEU A 396 1.72 7.45 3.85
CA LEU A 396 0.82 8.33 3.10
C LEU A 396 -0.62 8.37 3.66
N GLN A 397 -0.99 7.50 4.61
CA GLN A 397 -2.33 7.49 5.22
C GLN A 397 -2.53 8.60 6.28
N GLN A 398 -1.61 9.57 6.37
CA GLN A 398 -1.77 10.77 7.18
C GLN A 398 -2.93 11.63 6.64
N ARG A 399 -3.62 12.37 7.52
CA ARG A 399 -4.77 13.19 7.15
C ARG A 399 -4.40 14.65 6.86
N GLU A 400 -3.35 15.15 7.49
CA GLU A 400 -2.88 16.51 7.38
C GLU A 400 -2.01 16.69 6.13
N LEU A 401 -2.41 17.56 5.20
CA LEU A 401 -1.74 17.74 3.91
C LEU A 401 -0.25 18.07 4.03
N LEU A 402 0.11 18.96 4.98
CA LEU A 402 1.51 19.35 5.17
C LEU A 402 2.39 18.20 5.68
N ARG A 403 1.82 17.25 6.44
CA ARG A 403 2.53 16.02 6.85
C ARG A 403 2.72 15.09 5.67
N VAL A 404 1.69 14.89 4.86
CA VAL A 404 1.79 14.05 3.66
C VAL A 404 2.83 14.59 2.68
N LEU A 405 2.93 15.93 2.51
CA LEU A 405 4.00 16.53 1.71
C LEU A 405 5.41 16.27 2.27
N ASN A 406 5.57 16.05 3.58
CA ASN A 406 6.85 15.61 4.15
C ASN A 406 7.17 14.17 3.76
N GLU A 407 6.16 13.28 3.81
CA GLU A 407 6.35 11.89 3.39
C GLU A 407 6.70 11.77 1.90
N PHE A 408 6.17 12.67 1.04
CA PHE A 408 6.57 12.71 -0.36
C PHE A 408 8.08 12.94 -0.55
N LEU A 409 8.70 13.72 0.33
CA LEU A 409 10.15 13.94 0.30
C LEU A 409 10.92 12.69 0.73
N GLN A 410 10.44 11.98 1.75
CA GLN A 410 11.08 10.75 2.25
C GLN A 410 10.94 9.58 1.26
N LEU A 411 9.80 9.51 0.58
CA LEU A 411 9.49 8.47 -0.41
C LEU A 411 9.90 8.84 -1.84
N GLU A 412 10.56 9.99 -2.02
CA GLU A 412 11.02 10.51 -3.33
C GLU A 412 9.94 10.52 -4.42
N LEU A 413 8.69 10.84 -4.04
CA LEU A 413 7.54 10.79 -4.96
C LEU A 413 7.47 11.96 -5.93
N LEU A 414 8.02 13.10 -5.55
CA LEU A 414 8.10 14.33 -6.35
C LEU A 414 9.46 15.01 -6.13
N PRO A 415 9.95 15.78 -7.11
CA PRO A 415 11.17 16.55 -6.93
C PRO A 415 11.09 17.48 -5.70
N PRO A 416 12.15 17.60 -4.89
CA PRO A 416 12.17 18.42 -3.67
C PRO A 416 11.74 19.88 -3.90
N GLN A 417 12.07 20.44 -5.07
CA GLN A 417 11.68 21.79 -5.45
C GLN A 417 10.15 21.92 -5.60
N VAL A 418 9.50 20.97 -6.27
CA VAL A 418 8.03 20.93 -6.46
C VAL A 418 7.33 20.86 -5.11
N ILE A 419 7.80 19.98 -4.20
CA ILE A 419 7.24 19.85 -2.85
C ILE A 419 7.36 21.18 -2.08
N SER A 420 8.52 21.83 -2.16
CA SER A 420 8.74 23.13 -1.51
C SER A 420 7.82 24.21 -2.05
N GLU A 421 7.67 24.31 -3.36
CA GLU A 421 6.80 25.31 -4.02
C GLU A 421 5.33 25.08 -3.70
N LEU A 422 4.84 23.83 -3.74
CA LEU A 422 3.47 23.48 -3.34
C LEU A 422 3.19 23.79 -1.87
N ARG A 423 4.15 23.54 -0.98
CA ARG A 423 4.06 23.86 0.44
C ARG A 423 3.93 25.35 0.69
N VAL A 424 4.80 26.16 0.08
CA VAL A 424 4.81 27.62 0.23
C VAL A 424 3.52 28.20 -0.32
N ALA A 425 3.08 27.76 -1.48
CA ALA A 425 1.82 28.16 -2.08
C ALA A 425 0.62 27.80 -1.21
N TYR A 426 0.58 26.58 -0.66
CA TYR A 426 -0.49 26.15 0.24
C TYR A 426 -0.58 27.02 1.49
N VAL A 427 0.53 27.28 2.15
CA VAL A 427 0.58 28.13 3.36
C VAL A 427 0.12 29.56 3.02
N PHE A 428 0.56 30.11 1.89
CA PHE A 428 0.14 31.44 1.44
C PHE A 428 -1.37 31.48 1.18
N LEU A 429 -1.90 30.57 0.38
CA LEU A 429 -3.31 30.51 0.01
C LEU A 429 -4.22 30.30 1.21
N ARG A 430 -3.81 29.45 2.17
CA ARG A 430 -4.55 29.22 3.41
C ARG A 430 -4.55 30.45 4.32
N ASN A 431 -3.43 31.14 4.47
CA ASN A 431 -3.35 32.40 5.20
C ASN A 431 -4.24 33.49 4.56
N LEU A 432 -4.30 33.50 3.23
CA LEU A 432 -5.21 34.39 2.51
C LEU A 432 -6.68 34.02 2.74
N GLU A 433 -7.01 32.71 2.72
CA GLU A 433 -8.36 32.22 3.05
C GLU A 433 -8.79 32.65 4.45
N HIS A 434 -7.88 32.52 5.43
CA HIS A 434 -8.13 32.98 6.81
C HIS A 434 -8.33 34.47 6.90
N ALA A 435 -7.52 35.27 6.18
CA ALA A 435 -7.68 36.71 6.15
C ALA A 435 -9.06 37.13 5.62
N LEU A 436 -9.50 36.49 4.50
CA LEU A 436 -10.83 36.77 3.93
C LEU A 436 -11.97 36.39 4.88
N GLN A 437 -11.85 35.23 5.56
CA GLN A 437 -12.90 34.73 6.46
C GLN A 437 -12.92 35.46 7.81
N GLY A 438 -11.75 35.77 8.36
CA GLY A 438 -11.61 36.39 9.68
C GLY A 438 -12.01 37.88 9.71
N MET A 439 -12.11 38.53 8.55
CA MET A 439 -12.59 39.92 8.52
C MET A 439 -14.01 40.07 9.09
N GLU A 440 -14.94 39.19 8.67
CA GLU A 440 -16.37 39.30 9.03
C GLU A 440 -16.92 38.00 9.65
N ASP A 441 -16.06 37.03 9.99
CA ASP A 441 -16.47 35.70 10.44
C ASP A 441 -17.43 35.01 9.45
N GLN A 442 -17.15 35.12 8.16
CA GLN A 442 -17.96 34.60 7.07
C GLN A 442 -17.19 33.58 6.25
N GLN A 443 -17.90 32.52 5.78
CA GLN A 443 -17.34 31.51 4.89
C GLN A 443 -17.24 32.05 3.46
N THR A 444 -16.14 32.72 3.14
CA THR A 444 -15.86 33.21 1.79
C THR A 444 -14.47 32.79 1.30
N GLN A 445 -14.32 32.64 0.00
CA GLN A 445 -13.06 32.42 -0.69
C GLN A 445 -12.90 33.33 -1.92
N LEU A 446 -13.80 34.35 -2.06
CA LEU A 446 -13.74 35.32 -3.12
C LEU A 446 -12.82 36.48 -2.71
N LEU A 447 -11.99 36.90 -3.65
CA LEU A 447 -11.17 38.09 -3.47
C LEU A 447 -12.06 39.33 -3.33
N PRO A 448 -11.67 40.30 -2.48
CA PRO A 448 -12.43 41.51 -2.27
C PRO A 448 -12.41 42.42 -3.52
N ASP A 449 -13.46 43.17 -3.70
CA ASP A 449 -13.68 44.12 -4.80
C ASP A 449 -13.64 45.59 -4.38
N THR A 450 -13.62 45.88 -3.05
CA THR A 450 -13.57 47.26 -2.53
C THR A 450 -12.15 47.63 -2.08
N ASP A 451 -11.75 48.88 -2.28
CA ASP A 451 -10.42 49.40 -1.91
C ASP A 451 -10.10 49.18 -0.43
N LEU A 452 -11.09 49.36 0.46
CA LEU A 452 -10.92 49.15 1.88
C LEU A 452 -10.68 47.69 2.26
N ALA A 453 -11.44 46.76 1.67
CA ALA A 453 -11.28 45.34 1.93
C ALA A 453 -9.96 44.81 1.29
N CYS A 454 -9.57 45.31 0.12
CA CYS A 454 -8.27 45.03 -0.48
C CYS A 454 -7.10 45.52 0.39
N ALA A 455 -7.20 46.72 0.95
CA ALA A 455 -6.20 47.27 1.85
C ALA A 455 -6.09 46.44 3.14
N ARG A 456 -7.23 45.95 3.71
CA ARG A 456 -7.25 45.06 4.87
C ARG A 456 -6.54 43.76 4.59
N VAL A 457 -6.88 43.07 3.50
CA VAL A 457 -6.23 41.80 3.14
C VAL A 457 -4.74 42.00 2.94
N ALA A 458 -4.33 43.05 2.20
CA ALA A 458 -2.92 43.33 2.00
C ALA A 458 -2.19 43.55 3.33
N HIS A 459 -2.78 44.34 4.26
CA HIS A 459 -2.23 44.58 5.58
C HIS A 459 -2.11 43.29 6.41
N ILE A 460 -3.15 42.46 6.47
CA ILE A 460 -3.15 41.16 7.18
C ILE A 460 -2.07 40.23 6.60
N MET A 461 -1.92 40.23 5.27
CA MET A 461 -0.91 39.38 4.59
C MET A 461 0.52 39.96 4.68
N GLY A 462 0.71 41.13 5.28
CA GLY A 462 2.01 41.79 5.47
C GLY A 462 2.54 42.53 4.25
N TYR A 463 1.67 42.90 3.31
CA TYR A 463 2.03 43.67 2.11
C TYR A 463 1.66 45.15 2.25
N ASN A 464 2.51 46.01 1.71
CA ASN A 464 2.29 47.45 1.74
C ASN A 464 1.15 47.94 0.82
N SER A 465 0.73 47.09 -0.13
CA SER A 465 -0.37 47.44 -1.04
C SER A 465 -0.99 46.17 -1.65
N TRP A 466 -2.26 46.28 -2.05
CA TRP A 466 -2.98 45.17 -2.71
C TRP A 466 -2.32 44.69 -3.99
N PRO A 467 -1.82 45.53 -4.91
CA PRO A 467 -1.17 45.04 -6.12
C PRO A 467 0.05 44.12 -5.84
N LEU A 468 0.83 44.39 -4.80
CA LEU A 468 1.95 43.57 -4.39
C LEU A 468 1.48 42.19 -3.85
N CYS A 469 0.41 42.20 -3.05
CA CYS A 469 -0.22 40.99 -2.57
C CYS A 469 -0.79 40.16 -3.72
N GLN A 470 -1.44 40.78 -4.67
CA GLN A 470 -2.02 40.15 -5.84
C GLN A 470 -0.94 39.56 -6.76
N GLN A 471 0.15 40.26 -6.99
CA GLN A 471 1.28 39.73 -7.77
C GLN A 471 1.84 38.43 -7.15
N GLN A 472 1.98 38.38 -5.83
CA GLN A 472 2.43 37.18 -5.15
C GLN A 472 1.42 36.04 -5.23
N LEU A 473 0.12 36.34 -5.10
CA LEU A 473 -0.95 35.39 -5.31
C LEU A 473 -0.91 34.78 -6.71
N ASP A 474 -0.80 35.60 -7.74
CA ASP A 474 -0.76 35.18 -9.14
C ASP A 474 0.46 34.30 -9.42
N GLN A 475 1.61 34.63 -8.83
CA GLN A 475 2.82 33.80 -8.91
C GLN A 475 2.60 32.41 -8.31
N HIS A 476 2.04 32.30 -7.10
CA HIS A 476 1.74 31.02 -6.47
C HIS A 476 0.71 30.22 -7.26
N ARG A 477 -0.34 30.88 -7.75
CA ARG A 477 -1.36 30.23 -8.59
C ARG A 477 -0.78 29.67 -9.88
N ALA A 478 0.10 30.42 -10.55
CA ALA A 478 0.76 29.96 -11.76
C ALA A 478 1.66 28.76 -11.50
N GLN A 479 2.44 28.76 -10.41
CA GLN A 479 3.28 27.63 -10.02
C GLN A 479 2.43 26.38 -9.74
N VAL A 480 1.39 26.50 -8.93
CA VAL A 480 0.49 25.38 -8.59
C VAL A 480 -0.18 24.82 -9.84
N ALA A 481 -0.69 25.68 -10.72
CA ALA A 481 -1.34 25.26 -11.96
C ALA A 481 -0.37 24.49 -12.88
N THR A 482 0.89 24.94 -12.97
CA THR A 482 1.95 24.26 -13.73
C THR A 482 2.26 22.88 -13.14
N HIS A 483 2.51 22.80 -11.82
CA HIS A 483 2.80 21.51 -11.17
C HIS A 483 1.60 20.56 -11.25
N PHE A 484 0.41 21.07 -11.04
CA PHE A 484 -0.82 20.29 -11.15
C PHE A 484 -1.00 19.75 -12.58
N SER A 485 -0.76 20.59 -13.59
CA SER A 485 -0.80 20.16 -14.99
C SER A 485 0.23 19.06 -15.25
N ASN A 486 1.48 19.23 -14.84
CA ASN A 486 2.55 18.26 -15.08
C ASN A 486 2.33 16.91 -14.35
N ILE A 487 1.65 16.92 -13.20
CA ILE A 487 1.40 15.69 -12.43
C ILE A 487 0.14 14.96 -12.90
N ILE A 488 -0.89 15.69 -13.31
CA ILE A 488 -2.21 15.11 -13.67
C ILE A 488 -2.39 14.97 -15.18
N THR A 489 -1.84 15.85 -16.00
CA THR A 489 -1.57 15.58 -17.39
C THR A 489 -0.22 14.86 -17.44
N SER A 490 -0.20 13.53 -17.40
CA SER A 490 0.88 12.81 -18.09
C SER A 490 1.04 13.47 -19.47
N ASP A 491 2.26 13.55 -19.99
CA ASP A 491 2.63 14.07 -21.31
C ASP A 491 1.70 13.59 -22.45
N GLY A 492 0.50 14.11 -22.51
CA GLY A 492 -0.62 13.57 -23.26
C GLY A 492 -1.42 14.60 -24.04
N ASP A 493 -0.85 15.82 -24.22
CA ASP A 493 -1.17 16.62 -25.42
C ASP A 493 -0.14 16.39 -26.55
N ASP A 494 1.01 15.75 -26.25
CA ASP A 494 1.76 14.86 -27.12
C ASP A 494 1.34 13.40 -26.79
N SER A 495 0.07 13.07 -26.94
CA SER A 495 -0.34 11.67 -26.89
C SER A 495 0.35 10.95 -28.07
N PRO A 496 0.93 9.75 -27.81
CA PRO A 496 1.34 8.86 -28.91
C PRO A 496 0.21 8.62 -29.91
N GLN A 497 -1.03 8.96 -29.55
CA GLN A 497 -2.21 8.93 -30.41
C GLN A 497 -2.18 9.96 -31.59
N SER A 498 -1.39 11.04 -31.50
CA SER A 498 -1.20 11.95 -32.64
C SER A 498 -0.28 11.37 -33.74
N ASN A 499 0.44 10.26 -33.42
CA ASN A 499 1.32 9.56 -34.36
C ASN A 499 0.88 8.11 -34.64
N LEU A 500 -0.21 7.63 -34.04
CA LEU A 500 -0.80 6.35 -34.43
C LEU A 500 -1.42 6.49 -35.80
N ASP A 501 -1.03 5.60 -36.69
CA ASP A 501 -1.63 5.48 -38.00
C ASP A 501 -3.15 5.27 -37.84
N ASP A 502 -3.96 6.14 -38.43
CA ASP A 502 -5.44 6.11 -38.32
C ASP A 502 -6.01 4.72 -38.66
N GLY A 503 -5.30 3.95 -39.49
CA GLY A 503 -5.66 2.58 -39.86
C GLY A 503 -5.87 1.62 -38.68
N TRP A 504 -5.18 1.78 -37.54
CA TRP A 504 -5.41 0.94 -36.36
C TRP A 504 -6.74 1.20 -35.66
N GLN A 505 -7.20 2.46 -35.71
CA GLN A 505 -8.51 2.85 -35.21
C GLN A 505 -9.59 2.32 -36.16
N GLU A 506 -9.46 2.54 -37.48
CA GLU A 506 -10.40 2.05 -38.51
C GLU A 506 -10.54 0.52 -38.44
N LEU A 507 -9.43 -0.21 -38.25
CA LEU A 507 -9.44 -1.68 -38.06
C LEU A 507 -10.24 -2.08 -36.81
N TRP A 508 -9.98 -1.44 -35.64
CA TRP A 508 -10.67 -1.78 -34.40
C TRP A 508 -12.16 -1.40 -34.44
N PHE A 509 -12.53 -0.28 -35.10
CA PHE A 509 -13.92 0.17 -35.20
C PHE A 509 -14.72 -0.51 -36.32
N CYS A 510 -14.11 -1.39 -37.12
CA CYS A 510 -14.71 -2.00 -38.32
C CYS A 510 -15.12 -0.97 -39.41
N GLU A 511 -14.34 0.05 -39.58
CA GLU A 511 -14.52 1.02 -40.65
C GLU A 511 -13.87 0.56 -41.95
N MET A 512 -12.96 -0.47 -41.87
CA MET A 512 -12.40 -1.17 -43.02
C MET A 512 -13.26 -2.38 -43.42
N ASP A 513 -13.38 -2.62 -44.71
CA ASP A 513 -13.93 -3.90 -45.21
C ASP A 513 -12.90 -5.05 -45.01
N GLU A 514 -13.37 -6.28 -45.02
CA GLU A 514 -12.55 -7.46 -44.73
C GLU A 514 -11.30 -7.59 -45.62
N PRO A 515 -11.36 -7.42 -46.97
CA PRO A 515 -10.18 -7.47 -47.80
C PRO A 515 -9.15 -6.39 -47.49
N THR A 516 -9.59 -5.17 -47.20
CA THR A 516 -8.72 -4.05 -46.82
C THR A 516 -8.07 -4.29 -45.47
N ALA A 517 -8.83 -4.79 -44.48
CA ALA A 517 -8.30 -5.14 -43.16
C ALA A 517 -7.24 -6.26 -43.21
N LEU A 518 -7.42 -7.28 -44.05
CA LEU A 518 -6.45 -8.36 -44.27
C LEU A 518 -5.18 -7.82 -44.95
N ALA A 519 -5.32 -6.98 -45.94
CA ALA A 519 -4.19 -6.36 -46.65
C ALA A 519 -3.40 -5.45 -45.69
N TRP A 520 -4.09 -4.66 -44.86
CA TRP A 520 -3.48 -3.79 -43.87
C TRP A 520 -2.66 -4.56 -42.84
N LEU A 521 -3.24 -5.61 -42.22
CA LEU A 521 -2.55 -6.47 -41.29
C LEU A 521 -1.30 -7.13 -41.89
N ALA A 522 -1.39 -7.61 -43.14
CA ALA A 522 -0.26 -8.19 -43.86
C ALA A 522 0.84 -7.14 -44.11
N GLU A 523 0.48 -5.91 -44.53
CA GLU A 523 1.43 -4.79 -44.75
C GLU A 523 2.14 -4.42 -43.43
N LYS A 524 1.45 -4.46 -42.29
CA LYS A 524 2.01 -4.16 -40.95
C LYS A 524 2.77 -5.34 -40.31
N GLY A 525 2.98 -6.44 -41.06
CA GLY A 525 3.84 -7.55 -40.64
C GLY A 525 3.16 -8.67 -39.86
N PHE A 526 1.83 -8.71 -39.82
CA PHE A 526 1.10 -9.83 -39.20
C PHE A 526 1.19 -11.07 -40.12
N GLU A 527 1.78 -12.15 -39.57
CA GLU A 527 2.05 -13.39 -40.34
C GLU A 527 0.78 -14.20 -40.62
N ALA A 528 -0.28 -14.06 -39.83
CA ALA A 528 -1.57 -14.71 -39.99
C ALA A 528 -2.72 -13.69 -39.92
N PRO A 529 -2.93 -12.84 -40.94
CA PRO A 529 -3.94 -11.76 -40.91
C PRO A 529 -5.37 -12.28 -40.69
N GLU A 530 -5.73 -13.42 -41.29
CA GLU A 530 -7.06 -14.02 -41.18
C GLU A 530 -7.36 -14.45 -39.73
N GLU A 531 -6.42 -15.15 -39.07
CA GLU A 531 -6.55 -15.59 -37.70
C GLU A 531 -6.64 -14.39 -36.75
N THR A 532 -5.83 -13.36 -37.00
CA THR A 532 -5.82 -12.12 -36.21
C THR A 532 -7.17 -11.38 -36.32
N LEU A 533 -7.71 -11.26 -37.55
CA LEU A 533 -8.99 -10.60 -37.75
C LEU A 533 -10.17 -11.34 -37.10
N VAL A 534 -10.15 -12.67 -37.15
CA VAL A 534 -11.13 -13.53 -36.46
C VAL A 534 -11.03 -13.35 -34.95
N ALA A 535 -9.82 -13.33 -34.40
CA ALA A 535 -9.58 -13.13 -32.96
C ALA A 535 -10.04 -11.74 -32.49
N LEU A 536 -9.74 -10.67 -33.23
CA LEU A 536 -10.22 -9.32 -32.97
C LEU A 536 -11.75 -9.23 -33.00
N THR A 537 -12.37 -9.86 -33.99
CA THR A 537 -13.84 -9.87 -34.14
C THR A 537 -14.50 -10.66 -33.01
N SER A 538 -13.91 -11.79 -32.61
CA SER A 538 -14.36 -12.59 -31.46
C SER A 538 -14.30 -11.77 -30.14
N LEU A 539 -13.15 -11.15 -29.88
CA LEU A 539 -12.95 -10.33 -28.69
C LEU A 539 -13.99 -9.19 -28.62
N ARG A 540 -14.16 -8.44 -29.71
CA ARG A 540 -15.10 -7.33 -29.81
C ARG A 540 -16.56 -7.76 -29.62
N SER A 541 -16.93 -8.93 -30.15
CA SER A 541 -18.29 -9.47 -30.06
C SER A 541 -18.57 -10.19 -28.71
N SER A 542 -17.53 -10.36 -27.86
CA SER A 542 -17.64 -11.10 -26.61
C SER A 542 -18.68 -10.48 -25.64
N ARG A 543 -19.27 -11.31 -24.78
CA ARG A 543 -20.22 -10.85 -23.76
C ARG A 543 -19.57 -9.84 -22.81
N THR A 544 -18.31 -10.04 -22.48
CA THR A 544 -17.56 -9.19 -21.55
C THR A 544 -17.44 -7.76 -22.12
N VAL A 545 -17.04 -7.62 -23.38
CA VAL A 545 -16.94 -6.31 -24.05
C VAL A 545 -18.31 -5.63 -24.18
N LYS A 546 -19.37 -6.38 -24.52
CA LYS A 546 -20.74 -5.85 -24.63
C LYS A 546 -21.30 -5.38 -23.29
N SER A 547 -20.89 -5.99 -22.17
CA SER A 547 -21.35 -5.64 -20.83
C SER A 547 -20.56 -4.49 -20.19
N LEU A 548 -19.47 -4.02 -20.81
CA LEU A 548 -18.68 -2.90 -20.31
C LEU A 548 -19.51 -1.62 -20.20
N GLN A 549 -19.34 -0.93 -19.06
CA GLN A 549 -19.86 0.43 -18.88
C GLN A 549 -19.23 1.38 -19.90
N THR A 550 -19.87 2.52 -20.16
CA THR A 550 -19.45 3.49 -21.18
C THR A 550 -17.97 3.88 -21.06
N GLN A 551 -17.49 4.06 -19.84
CA GLN A 551 -16.09 4.44 -19.58
C GLN A 551 -15.11 3.28 -19.86
N GLY A 552 -15.42 2.06 -19.43
CA GLY A 552 -14.60 0.88 -19.75
C GLY A 552 -14.50 0.61 -21.23
N ARG A 553 -15.61 0.81 -21.96
CA ARG A 553 -15.64 0.70 -23.42
C ARG A 553 -14.75 1.75 -24.09
N LYS A 554 -14.81 3.01 -23.64
CA LYS A 554 -13.95 4.09 -24.16
C LYS A 554 -12.46 3.78 -23.94
N ARG A 555 -12.09 3.26 -22.76
CA ARG A 555 -10.71 2.85 -22.46
C ARG A 555 -10.23 1.73 -23.36
N LEU A 556 -11.06 0.71 -23.57
CA LEU A 556 -10.74 -0.39 -24.49
C LEU A 556 -10.58 0.11 -25.94
N GLN A 557 -11.43 1.05 -26.37
CA GLN A 557 -11.32 1.68 -27.68
C GLN A 557 -10.02 2.46 -27.90
N GLN A 558 -9.45 3.02 -26.86
CA GLN A 558 -8.14 3.69 -26.90
C GLN A 558 -6.98 2.69 -26.82
N PHE A 559 -7.12 1.65 -25.99
CA PHE A 559 -6.07 0.66 -25.73
C PHE A 559 -5.80 -0.24 -26.93
N MET A 560 -6.84 -0.74 -27.62
CA MET A 560 -6.67 -1.72 -28.67
C MET A 560 -5.85 -1.22 -29.87
N PRO A 561 -6.08 0.01 -30.39
CA PRO A 561 -5.21 0.57 -31.44
C PRO A 561 -3.75 0.69 -31.01
N MET A 562 -3.49 1.13 -29.77
CA MET A 562 -2.14 1.23 -29.21
C MET A 562 -1.47 -0.15 -29.11
N LEU A 563 -2.19 -1.15 -28.59
CA LEU A 563 -1.67 -2.51 -28.48
C LEU A 563 -1.34 -3.11 -29.84
N LEU A 564 -2.24 -2.94 -30.83
CA LEU A 564 -2.02 -3.44 -32.21
C LEU A 564 -0.79 -2.80 -32.85
N ALA A 565 -0.61 -1.50 -32.64
CA ALA A 565 0.60 -0.80 -33.10
C ALA A 565 1.87 -1.36 -32.40
N THR A 566 1.83 -1.55 -31.08
CA THR A 566 2.97 -2.11 -30.33
C THR A 566 3.30 -3.54 -30.75
N LEU A 567 2.32 -4.33 -31.14
CA LEU A 567 2.54 -5.70 -31.65
C LEU A 567 3.39 -5.76 -32.91
N THR A 568 3.45 -4.69 -33.70
CA THR A 568 4.33 -4.62 -34.88
C THR A 568 5.82 -4.56 -34.54
N GLU A 569 6.17 -4.31 -33.29
CA GLU A 569 7.56 -4.25 -32.80
C GLU A 569 8.20 -5.65 -32.60
N VAL A 570 7.40 -6.74 -32.66
CA VAL A 570 7.87 -8.11 -32.44
C VAL A 570 7.84 -8.93 -33.75
N GLU A 571 8.63 -10.02 -33.81
CA GLU A 571 8.78 -10.82 -35.04
C GLU A 571 7.50 -11.53 -35.50
N ASN A 572 6.62 -11.94 -34.55
CA ASN A 572 5.41 -12.72 -34.84
C ASN A 572 4.18 -12.07 -34.20
N PRO A 573 3.67 -10.93 -34.74
CA PRO A 573 2.57 -10.15 -34.13
C PRO A 573 1.27 -10.95 -33.98
N SER A 574 0.85 -11.74 -34.98
CA SER A 574 -0.38 -12.54 -34.90
C SER A 574 -0.32 -13.57 -33.77
N HIS A 575 0.80 -14.29 -33.68
CA HIS A 575 1.01 -15.28 -32.64
C HIS A 575 1.06 -14.65 -31.24
N THR A 576 1.74 -13.50 -31.13
CA THR A 576 1.83 -12.73 -29.88
C THR A 576 0.45 -12.18 -29.47
N PHE A 577 -0.35 -11.69 -30.39
CA PHE A 577 -1.72 -11.27 -30.11
C PHE A 577 -2.55 -12.41 -29.51
N GLY A 578 -2.46 -13.63 -30.10
CA GLY A 578 -3.15 -14.80 -29.57
C GLY A 578 -2.76 -15.15 -28.12
N ARG A 579 -1.49 -14.89 -27.73
CA ARG A 579 -1.00 -15.09 -26.37
C ARG A 579 -1.45 -13.98 -25.39
N VAL A 580 -1.58 -12.74 -25.87
CA VAL A 580 -2.00 -11.59 -25.07
C VAL A 580 -3.54 -11.53 -24.91
N GLN A 581 -4.31 -12.09 -25.85
CA GLN A 581 -5.78 -12.06 -25.82
C GLN A 581 -6.39 -12.58 -24.50
N PRO A 582 -5.97 -13.72 -23.92
CA PRO A 582 -6.50 -14.18 -22.63
C PRO A 582 -6.29 -13.17 -21.48
N LEU A 583 -5.14 -12.48 -21.47
CA LEU A 583 -4.89 -11.40 -20.53
C LEU A 583 -5.86 -10.24 -20.72
N ILE A 584 -6.08 -9.81 -21.97
CA ILE A 584 -7.06 -8.75 -22.27
C ILE A 584 -8.42 -9.15 -21.71
N GLU A 585 -8.89 -10.37 -21.99
CA GLU A 585 -10.17 -10.87 -21.49
C GLU A 585 -10.24 -10.90 -19.95
N ALA A 586 -9.15 -11.23 -19.27
CA ALA A 586 -9.05 -11.24 -17.81
C ALA A 586 -9.16 -9.82 -17.23
N ILE A 587 -8.51 -8.82 -17.83
CA ILE A 587 -8.50 -7.44 -17.35
C ILE A 587 -9.73 -6.62 -17.73
N LEU A 588 -10.55 -7.05 -18.70
CA LEU A 588 -11.76 -6.34 -19.12
C LEU A 588 -12.73 -6.06 -17.95
N ARG A 589 -12.80 -6.94 -16.96
CA ARG A 589 -13.65 -6.77 -15.78
C ARG A 589 -13.07 -5.77 -14.77
N ARG A 590 -11.77 -5.47 -14.87
CA ARG A 590 -11.01 -4.58 -13.99
C ARG A 590 -10.27 -3.56 -14.84
N THR A 591 -11.01 -2.61 -15.39
CA THR A 591 -10.49 -1.62 -16.36
C THR A 591 -9.34 -0.75 -15.86
N ALA A 592 -8.99 -0.83 -14.57
CA ALA A 592 -7.80 -0.19 -14.00
C ALA A 592 -6.50 -0.67 -14.66
N TYR A 593 -6.40 -1.96 -15.03
CA TYR A 593 -5.23 -2.50 -15.72
C TYR A 593 -5.10 -1.99 -17.16
N ILE A 594 -6.25 -1.74 -17.83
CA ILE A 594 -6.24 -1.11 -19.15
C ILE A 594 -5.69 0.34 -19.05
N VAL A 595 -6.07 1.06 -18.00
CA VAL A 595 -5.55 2.41 -17.73
C VAL A 595 -4.05 2.36 -17.45
N LEU A 596 -3.59 1.40 -16.63
CA LEU A 596 -2.17 1.20 -16.35
C LEU A 596 -1.35 1.09 -17.65
N LEU A 597 -1.79 0.25 -18.58
CA LEU A 597 -1.09 0.03 -19.86
C LEU A 597 -1.20 1.24 -20.79
N LEU A 598 -2.34 1.96 -20.79
CA LEU A 598 -2.53 3.18 -21.57
C LEU A 598 -1.63 4.33 -21.10
N GLU A 599 -1.51 4.49 -19.80
CA GLU A 599 -0.71 5.55 -19.18
C GLU A 599 0.79 5.24 -19.16
N ASN A 600 1.16 3.96 -19.37
CA ASN A 600 2.55 3.50 -19.38
C ASN A 600 2.87 2.71 -20.67
N PRO A 601 3.10 3.38 -21.80
CA PRO A 601 3.41 2.71 -23.06
C PRO A 601 4.63 1.79 -22.97
N GLY A 602 5.64 2.14 -22.15
CA GLY A 602 6.80 1.29 -21.89
C GLY A 602 6.43 -0.05 -21.25
N ALA A 603 5.44 -0.08 -20.34
CA ALA A 603 4.93 -1.32 -19.77
C ALA A 603 4.17 -2.16 -20.82
N CYS A 604 3.47 -1.52 -21.77
CA CYS A 604 2.82 -2.20 -22.87
C CYS A 604 3.86 -2.83 -23.83
N SER A 605 4.93 -2.12 -24.20
CA SER A 605 6.02 -2.66 -25.02
C SER A 605 6.73 -3.84 -24.33
N GLN A 606 6.96 -3.73 -23.01
CA GLN A 606 7.52 -4.86 -22.23
C GLN A 606 6.57 -6.05 -22.18
N LEU A 607 5.27 -5.83 -21.98
CA LEU A 607 4.25 -6.87 -22.04
C LEU A 607 4.31 -7.63 -23.37
N VAL A 608 4.28 -6.90 -24.49
CA VAL A 608 4.31 -7.46 -25.83
C VAL A 608 5.61 -8.23 -26.07
N SER A 609 6.76 -7.66 -25.71
CA SER A 609 8.07 -8.31 -25.83
C SER A 609 8.14 -9.63 -25.05
N LEU A 610 7.76 -9.63 -23.77
CA LEU A 610 7.79 -10.83 -22.93
C LEU A 610 6.80 -11.90 -23.40
N CYS A 611 5.60 -11.53 -23.81
CA CYS A 611 4.61 -12.46 -24.35
C CYS A 611 5.01 -13.02 -25.73
N SER A 612 5.75 -12.27 -26.53
CA SER A 612 6.27 -12.76 -27.80
C SER A 612 7.30 -13.89 -27.61
N GLU A 613 8.12 -13.77 -26.57
CA GLU A 613 9.19 -14.71 -26.29
C GLU A 613 8.74 -15.93 -25.44
N SER A 614 7.74 -15.74 -24.54
CA SER A 614 7.34 -16.77 -23.57
C SER A 614 5.82 -16.92 -23.43
N PRO A 615 5.23 -18.03 -23.93
CA PRO A 615 3.84 -18.38 -23.66
C PRO A 615 3.58 -18.60 -22.18
N TRP A 616 4.57 -19.09 -21.43
CA TRP A 616 4.47 -19.29 -19.98
C TRP A 616 4.24 -17.94 -19.25
N ILE A 617 5.03 -16.90 -19.59
CA ILE A 617 4.84 -15.56 -19.03
C ILE A 617 3.46 -15.01 -19.40
N ALA A 618 3.02 -15.16 -20.64
CA ALA A 618 1.71 -14.70 -21.09
C ALA A 618 0.57 -15.34 -20.29
N ARG A 619 0.67 -16.64 -20.01
CA ARG A 619 -0.30 -17.36 -19.18
C ARG A 619 -0.27 -16.91 -17.72
N GLU A 620 0.91 -16.78 -17.11
CA GLU A 620 1.03 -16.30 -15.70
C GLU A 620 0.42 -14.89 -15.53
N LEU A 621 0.62 -14.01 -16.49
CA LEU A 621 0.02 -12.67 -16.51
C LEU A 621 -1.51 -12.73 -16.70
N ALA A 622 -2.01 -13.64 -17.54
CA ALA A 622 -3.45 -13.82 -17.73
C ALA A 622 -4.14 -14.39 -16.49
N ASP A 623 -3.50 -15.38 -15.83
CA ASP A 623 -3.99 -16.01 -14.61
C ASP A 623 -3.90 -15.07 -13.39
N THR A 624 -2.91 -14.17 -13.40
CA THR A 624 -2.65 -13.23 -12.29
C THR A 624 -2.35 -11.83 -12.84
N PRO A 625 -3.35 -11.07 -13.30
CA PRO A 625 -3.16 -9.73 -13.90
C PRO A 625 -2.47 -8.71 -12.99
N LEU A 626 -2.46 -8.98 -11.67
CA LEU A 626 -1.75 -8.19 -10.67
C LEU A 626 -0.25 -8.07 -10.97
N LEU A 627 0.33 -9.05 -11.63
CA LEU A 627 1.74 -9.06 -12.04
C LEU A 627 2.08 -7.99 -13.09
N LEU A 628 1.09 -7.34 -13.70
CA LEU A 628 1.31 -6.19 -14.58
C LEU A 628 2.01 -5.02 -13.88
N ASP A 629 1.86 -4.92 -12.55
CA ASP A 629 2.55 -3.90 -11.76
C ASP A 629 4.09 -4.05 -11.82
N GLU A 630 4.58 -5.28 -12.00
CA GLU A 630 6.02 -5.56 -12.14
C GLU A 630 6.61 -5.00 -13.44
N LEU A 631 5.79 -4.79 -14.47
CA LEU A 631 6.23 -4.25 -15.77
C LEU A 631 6.46 -2.72 -15.74
N LEU A 632 6.05 -2.03 -14.68
CA LEU A 632 6.19 -0.57 -14.58
C LEU A 632 7.63 -0.12 -14.35
N ASN A 633 8.46 -0.96 -13.77
CA ASN A 633 9.86 -0.66 -13.48
C ASN A 633 10.77 -1.66 -14.20
N ALA A 634 11.30 -1.25 -15.35
CA ALA A 634 12.20 -2.09 -16.15
C ALA A 634 13.48 -2.48 -15.39
N GLU A 635 14.00 -1.62 -14.52
CA GLU A 635 15.22 -1.89 -13.77
C GLU A 635 15.01 -3.04 -12.78
N SER A 636 13.97 -3.00 -11.99
CA SER A 636 13.66 -4.07 -11.02
C SER A 636 13.19 -5.36 -11.70
N LEU A 637 12.54 -5.27 -12.87
CA LEU A 637 12.06 -6.42 -13.63
C LEU A 637 13.21 -7.32 -14.12
N TYR A 638 14.31 -6.73 -14.56
CA TYR A 638 15.45 -7.47 -15.15
C TYR A 638 16.62 -7.69 -14.19
N HIS A 639 16.53 -7.19 -12.95
CA HIS A 639 17.53 -7.37 -11.89
C HIS A 639 16.87 -7.95 -10.63
N PRO A 640 16.64 -9.28 -10.59
CA PRO A 640 16.06 -9.94 -9.42
C PRO A 640 16.94 -9.70 -8.18
N PRO A 641 16.32 -9.49 -7.00
CA PRO A 641 17.03 -9.19 -5.75
C PRO A 641 17.76 -10.42 -5.19
N ALA A 642 18.87 -10.21 -4.48
CA ALA A 642 19.59 -11.26 -3.78
C ALA A 642 18.78 -11.84 -2.61
N LYS A 643 19.21 -13.01 -2.05
CA LYS A 643 18.46 -13.73 -1.00
C LYS A 643 18.12 -12.86 0.21
N ALA A 644 19.06 -12.02 0.67
CA ALA A 644 18.83 -11.13 1.81
C ALA A 644 17.76 -10.08 1.52
N GLU A 645 17.76 -9.52 0.31
CA GLU A 645 16.77 -8.54 -0.13
C GLU A 645 15.39 -9.20 -0.32
N LEU A 646 15.33 -10.47 -0.79
CA LEU A 646 14.09 -11.25 -0.84
C LEU A 646 13.50 -11.45 0.54
N GLN A 647 14.34 -11.75 1.54
CA GLN A 647 13.90 -11.91 2.93
C GLN A 647 13.34 -10.61 3.50
N ASP A 648 14.03 -9.49 3.25
CA ASP A 648 13.59 -8.17 3.70
C ASP A 648 12.27 -7.76 3.03
N ASP A 649 12.12 -8.00 1.71
CA ASP A 649 10.89 -7.69 0.99
C ASP A 649 9.71 -8.54 1.50
N LEU A 650 9.92 -9.84 1.71
CA LEU A 650 8.87 -10.70 2.29
C LEU A 650 8.48 -10.22 3.69
N ASN A 651 9.46 -9.92 4.54
CA ASN A 651 9.20 -9.42 5.90
C ASN A 651 8.39 -8.11 5.86
N GLN A 652 8.75 -7.16 4.98
CA GLN A 652 8.00 -5.91 4.83
C GLN A 652 6.57 -6.15 4.32
N GLN A 653 6.38 -7.08 3.39
CA GLN A 653 5.04 -7.42 2.91
C GLN A 653 4.18 -8.03 4.03
N MET A 654 4.77 -8.92 4.84
CA MET A 654 4.05 -9.59 5.94
C MET A 654 3.74 -8.66 7.12
N LEU A 655 4.50 -7.61 7.36
CA LEU A 655 4.15 -6.58 8.36
C LEU A 655 2.82 -5.88 8.07
N ARG A 656 2.34 -5.95 6.84
CA ARG A 656 1.08 -5.33 6.38
C ARG A 656 -0.13 -6.26 6.52
N VAL A 657 0.11 -7.54 6.80
CA VAL A 657 -0.93 -8.57 6.92
C VAL A 657 -1.15 -8.88 8.38
N SER A 658 -2.43 -9.03 8.80
CA SER A 658 -2.72 -9.41 10.19
C SER A 658 -2.16 -10.79 10.49
N TYR A 659 -1.56 -10.92 11.68
CA TYR A 659 -1.01 -12.19 12.16
C TYR A 659 -2.07 -13.30 12.28
N ASP A 660 -3.31 -12.94 12.59
CA ASP A 660 -4.43 -13.87 12.75
C ASP A 660 -5.13 -14.24 11.43
N ASP A 661 -4.84 -13.52 10.35
CA ASP A 661 -5.44 -13.76 9.02
C ASP A 661 -4.55 -14.66 8.16
N LEU A 662 -4.71 -15.98 8.34
CA LEU A 662 -3.95 -16.96 7.57
C LEU A 662 -4.25 -16.92 6.07
N GLU A 663 -5.49 -16.60 5.68
CA GLU A 663 -5.88 -16.57 4.27
C GLU A 663 -5.15 -15.45 3.53
N ASP A 664 -5.11 -14.25 4.13
CA ASP A 664 -4.40 -13.12 3.54
C ASP A 664 -2.87 -13.33 3.55
N GLN A 665 -2.32 -14.02 4.58
CA GLN A 665 -0.91 -14.45 4.58
C GLN A 665 -0.61 -15.40 3.43
N MET A 666 -1.47 -16.40 3.20
CA MET A 666 -1.32 -17.37 2.11
C MET A 666 -1.39 -16.70 0.73
N GLU A 667 -2.29 -15.74 0.54
CA GLU A 667 -2.40 -14.96 -0.71
C GLU A 667 -1.15 -14.10 -0.94
N SER A 668 -0.64 -13.45 0.11
CA SER A 668 0.57 -12.62 0.04
C SER A 668 1.81 -13.43 -0.34
N LEU A 669 1.97 -14.64 0.22
CA LEU A 669 3.06 -15.56 -0.14
C LEU A 669 3.00 -15.99 -1.61
N ARG A 670 1.78 -16.25 -2.13
CA ARG A 670 1.59 -16.63 -3.55
C ARG A 670 1.95 -15.47 -4.48
N HIS A 671 1.51 -14.28 -4.12
CA HIS A 671 1.85 -13.09 -4.89
C HIS A 671 3.37 -12.84 -4.88
N PHE A 672 4.01 -12.88 -3.70
CA PHE A 672 5.45 -12.75 -3.56
C PHE A 672 6.20 -13.75 -4.46
N ARG A 673 5.87 -15.05 -4.38
CA ARG A 673 6.48 -16.07 -5.23
C ARG A 673 6.31 -15.76 -6.71
N LYS A 674 5.08 -15.44 -7.16
CA LYS A 674 4.79 -15.20 -8.58
C LYS A 674 5.49 -13.95 -9.11
N ALA A 675 5.51 -12.87 -8.35
CA ALA A 675 6.18 -11.62 -8.72
C ALA A 675 7.69 -11.84 -8.93
N HIS A 676 8.36 -12.45 -7.95
CA HIS A 676 9.80 -12.72 -8.06
C HIS A 676 10.13 -13.78 -9.10
N THR A 677 9.27 -14.80 -9.30
CA THR A 677 9.46 -15.78 -10.38
C THR A 677 9.32 -15.12 -11.76
N LEU A 678 8.39 -14.16 -11.93
CA LEU A 678 8.25 -13.40 -13.17
C LEU A 678 9.51 -12.57 -13.45
N ARG A 679 10.09 -11.90 -12.44
CA ARG A 679 11.34 -11.12 -12.58
C ARG A 679 12.49 -12.02 -13.04
N VAL A 680 12.63 -13.22 -12.45
CA VAL A 680 13.65 -14.20 -12.85
C VAL A 680 13.43 -14.63 -14.29
N ALA A 681 12.20 -14.95 -14.68
CA ALA A 681 11.87 -15.37 -16.05
C ALA A 681 12.14 -14.25 -17.07
N ALA A 682 11.75 -13.02 -16.77
CA ALA A 682 12.02 -11.85 -17.61
C ALA A 682 13.53 -11.61 -17.79
N ALA A 683 14.30 -11.71 -16.70
CA ALA A 683 15.76 -11.57 -16.73
C ALA A 683 16.45 -12.69 -17.50
N GLU A 684 15.97 -13.95 -17.41
CA GLU A 684 16.47 -15.08 -18.21
C GLU A 684 16.19 -14.86 -19.69
N MET A 685 14.96 -14.45 -20.06
CA MET A 685 14.59 -14.19 -21.47
C MET A 685 15.42 -13.05 -22.07
N LYS A 686 15.65 -11.99 -21.30
CA LYS A 686 16.52 -10.86 -21.72
C LYS A 686 18.01 -11.24 -21.80
N GLY A 687 18.39 -12.43 -21.28
CA GLY A 687 19.78 -12.89 -21.26
C GLY A 687 20.67 -12.21 -20.22
N THR A 688 20.10 -11.50 -19.26
CA THR A 688 20.85 -10.85 -18.15
C THR A 688 21.25 -11.86 -17.07
N LEU A 689 20.57 -13.02 -16.99
CA LEU A 689 20.88 -14.10 -16.06
C LEU A 689 21.37 -15.38 -16.76
N ALA A 690 22.48 -15.90 -16.28
CA ALA A 690 22.92 -17.24 -16.65
C ALA A 690 22.07 -18.30 -15.92
N LEU A 691 21.90 -19.50 -16.53
CA LEU A 691 21.08 -20.60 -15.99
C LEU A 691 21.34 -20.92 -14.50
N MET A 692 22.59 -20.92 -14.09
CA MET A 692 22.91 -21.27 -12.69
C MET A 692 22.35 -20.24 -11.72
N ASN A 693 22.46 -18.96 -12.07
CA ASN A 693 21.87 -17.90 -11.28
C ASN A 693 20.33 -17.99 -11.26
N VAL A 694 19.69 -18.35 -12.39
CA VAL A 694 18.24 -18.60 -12.43
C VAL A 694 17.84 -19.65 -11.41
N SER A 695 18.57 -20.78 -11.36
CA SER A 695 18.30 -21.85 -10.39
C SER A 695 18.55 -21.40 -8.95
N ASP A 696 19.58 -20.60 -8.70
CA ASP A 696 19.87 -20.03 -7.38
C ASP A 696 18.70 -19.14 -6.93
N TYR A 697 18.25 -18.19 -7.78
CA TYR A 697 17.14 -17.30 -7.47
C TYR A 697 15.83 -18.04 -7.20
N LEU A 698 15.46 -19.01 -8.04
CA LEU A 698 14.26 -19.83 -7.83
C LEU A 698 14.33 -20.63 -6.52
N THR A 699 15.53 -21.11 -6.17
CA THR A 699 15.76 -21.80 -4.90
C THR A 699 15.67 -20.85 -3.71
N TRP A 700 16.26 -19.66 -3.79
CA TRP A 700 16.18 -18.65 -2.73
C TRP A 700 14.74 -18.19 -2.47
N ILE A 701 13.93 -18.00 -3.53
CA ILE A 701 12.50 -17.70 -3.37
C ILE A 701 11.81 -18.81 -2.57
N ALA A 702 12.08 -20.08 -2.90
CA ALA A 702 11.49 -21.21 -2.17
C ALA A 702 11.99 -21.30 -0.73
N GLU A 703 13.28 -21.05 -0.46
CA GLU A 703 13.87 -21.04 0.87
C GLU A 703 13.25 -19.97 1.77
N VAL A 704 13.19 -18.73 1.27
CA VAL A 704 12.61 -17.60 2.01
C VAL A 704 11.14 -17.84 2.33
N VAL A 705 10.38 -18.39 1.38
CA VAL A 705 8.97 -18.77 1.61
C VAL A 705 8.86 -19.91 2.64
N LEU A 706 9.69 -20.97 2.55
CA LEU A 706 9.66 -22.10 3.49
C LEU A 706 10.04 -21.69 4.91
N GLU A 707 11.03 -20.82 5.07
CA GLU A 707 11.45 -20.27 6.36
C GLU A 707 10.28 -19.52 7.00
N HIS A 708 9.67 -18.59 6.29
CA HIS A 708 8.51 -17.84 6.78
C HIS A 708 7.30 -18.74 7.10
N VAL A 709 6.96 -19.68 6.23
CA VAL A 709 5.86 -20.64 6.45
C VAL A 709 6.09 -21.48 7.69
N THR A 710 7.34 -21.91 7.94
CA THR A 710 7.71 -22.69 9.12
C THR A 710 7.51 -21.88 10.39
N ASP A 711 7.95 -20.63 10.42
CA ASP A 711 7.82 -19.72 11.56
C ASP A 711 6.35 -19.42 11.87
N VAL A 712 5.55 -19.08 10.85
CA VAL A 712 4.11 -18.81 11.00
C VAL A 712 3.37 -20.05 11.51
N ALA A 713 3.65 -21.22 10.95
CA ALA A 713 3.01 -22.47 11.37
C ALA A 713 3.36 -22.83 12.81
N PHE A 714 4.63 -22.66 13.22
CA PHE A 714 5.10 -22.89 14.58
C PHE A 714 4.43 -21.94 15.56
N ALA A 715 4.49 -20.65 15.32
CA ALA A 715 3.91 -19.64 16.18
C ALA A 715 2.37 -19.80 16.35
N ASN A 716 1.67 -20.19 15.29
CA ASN A 716 0.22 -20.49 15.33
C ASN A 716 -0.10 -21.72 16.23
N LEU A 717 0.78 -22.72 16.27
CA LEU A 717 0.59 -23.86 17.16
C LEU A 717 0.98 -23.53 18.59
N VAL A 718 2.04 -22.77 18.80
CA VAL A 718 2.46 -22.29 20.13
C VAL A 718 1.37 -21.46 20.78
N SER A 719 0.72 -20.57 20.05
CA SER A 719 -0.40 -19.76 20.58
C SER A 719 -1.57 -20.60 21.11
N ARG A 720 -1.75 -21.82 20.56
CA ARG A 720 -2.85 -22.74 20.94
C ARG A 720 -2.47 -23.76 21.98
N HIS A 721 -1.24 -24.26 21.94
CA HIS A 721 -0.80 -25.43 22.70
C HIS A 721 0.38 -25.16 23.64
N GLY A 722 0.99 -23.97 23.58
CA GLY A 722 2.23 -23.66 24.27
C GLY A 722 3.45 -24.23 23.55
N HIS A 723 4.62 -23.99 24.12
CA HIS A 723 5.91 -24.43 23.56
C HIS A 723 6.19 -25.91 23.87
N PRO A 724 6.73 -26.68 22.91
CA PRO A 724 7.27 -27.99 23.15
C PRO A 724 8.45 -27.91 24.14
N ARG A 725 8.75 -29.05 24.82
CA ARG A 725 9.84 -29.13 25.81
C ARG A 725 10.89 -30.15 25.41
N ARG A 726 12.16 -29.87 25.72
CA ARG A 726 13.28 -30.82 25.61
C ARG A 726 13.29 -31.82 26.77
N ALA A 727 14.11 -32.85 26.68
CA ALA A 727 14.23 -33.86 27.69
C ALA A 727 14.65 -33.31 29.10
N ASP A 728 15.40 -32.22 29.12
CA ASP A 728 15.80 -31.52 30.35
C ASP A 728 14.70 -30.57 30.90
N GLY A 729 13.53 -30.51 30.24
CA GLY A 729 12.42 -29.64 30.60
C GLY A 729 12.54 -28.22 30.08
N SER A 730 13.63 -27.86 29.41
CA SER A 730 13.77 -26.54 28.79
C SER A 730 12.79 -26.34 27.60
N ILE A 731 12.41 -25.10 27.33
CA ILE A 731 11.53 -24.73 26.21
C ILE A 731 12.28 -24.91 24.90
N CYS A 732 11.62 -25.52 23.92
CA CYS A 732 12.12 -25.57 22.55
C CYS A 732 11.90 -24.22 21.84
N ASP A 733 12.92 -23.72 21.14
CA ASP A 733 12.77 -22.56 20.25
C ASP A 733 11.84 -22.94 19.07
N SER A 734 12.27 -23.83 18.20
CA SER A 734 11.40 -24.62 17.34
C SER A 734 11.77 -26.10 17.40
N ASP A 735 13.06 -26.40 17.50
CA ASP A 735 13.68 -27.73 17.48
C ASP A 735 13.19 -28.60 16.31
N PHE A 736 12.88 -27.93 15.20
CA PHE A 736 12.31 -28.51 13.96
C PHE A 736 13.17 -28.08 12.77
N ALA A 737 13.25 -28.94 11.77
CA ALA A 737 13.93 -28.64 10.52
C ALA A 737 13.19 -29.17 9.30
N VAL A 738 13.17 -28.36 8.26
CA VAL A 738 12.72 -28.69 6.91
C VAL A 738 13.94 -29.03 6.08
N ILE A 739 13.96 -30.23 5.57
CA ILE A 739 15.05 -30.74 4.74
C ILE A 739 14.57 -30.81 3.29
N GLY A 740 15.25 -30.09 2.40
CA GLY A 740 15.03 -30.15 0.96
C GLY A 740 15.84 -31.26 0.34
N TYR A 741 15.22 -32.04 -0.51
CA TYR A 741 15.79 -33.09 -1.34
C TYR A 741 15.74 -32.70 -2.81
N GLY A 742 16.17 -33.58 -3.67
CA GLY A 742 16.03 -33.45 -5.13
C GLY A 742 16.60 -32.14 -5.69
N LYS A 743 15.78 -31.40 -6.40
CA LYS A 743 16.20 -30.12 -6.99
C LYS A 743 16.31 -28.99 -5.96
N LEU A 744 15.44 -28.96 -4.94
CA LEU A 744 15.50 -27.98 -3.87
C LEU A 744 16.78 -28.16 -3.05
N GLY A 745 17.07 -29.40 -2.62
CA GLY A 745 18.30 -29.70 -1.89
C GLY A 745 19.55 -29.39 -2.70
N GLY A 746 19.56 -29.72 -3.99
CA GLY A 746 20.67 -29.49 -4.93
C GLY A 746 20.81 -28.05 -5.45
N ILE A 747 20.02 -27.09 -4.98
CA ILE A 747 20.03 -25.68 -5.47
C ILE A 747 19.80 -25.62 -6.99
N GLU A 748 18.86 -26.42 -7.47
CA GLU A 748 18.63 -26.63 -8.90
C GLU A 748 17.15 -26.52 -9.30
N LEU A 749 16.36 -25.69 -8.59
CA LEU A 749 14.94 -25.48 -8.92
C LEU A 749 14.75 -24.89 -10.32
N GLY A 750 13.65 -25.27 -10.95
CA GLY A 750 13.14 -24.68 -12.18
C GLY A 750 11.72 -24.15 -11.95
N TYR A 751 11.14 -23.47 -12.96
CA TYR A 751 9.85 -22.76 -12.85
C TYR A 751 8.67 -23.63 -12.41
N SER A 752 8.61 -24.88 -12.82
CA SER A 752 7.55 -25.86 -12.52
C SER A 752 8.02 -27.00 -11.62
N SER A 753 9.03 -26.74 -10.78
CA SER A 753 9.53 -27.78 -9.87
C SER A 753 8.63 -27.89 -8.65
N ASP A 754 8.33 -29.14 -8.27
CA ASP A 754 7.83 -29.51 -6.96
C ASP A 754 8.92 -29.39 -5.87
N LEU A 755 8.52 -29.35 -4.62
CA LEU A 755 9.41 -29.34 -3.46
C LEU A 755 9.44 -30.74 -2.83
N ASP A 756 10.57 -31.44 -2.96
CA ASP A 756 10.84 -32.68 -2.24
C ASP A 756 11.23 -32.35 -0.79
N LEU A 757 10.35 -32.61 0.19
CA LEU A 757 10.56 -32.22 1.58
C LEU A 757 10.57 -33.40 2.53
N VAL A 758 11.42 -33.31 3.54
CA VAL A 758 11.42 -34.23 4.71
C VAL A 758 11.47 -33.40 5.99
N PHE A 759 10.68 -33.73 6.98
CA PHE A 759 10.60 -33.03 8.25
C PHE A 759 11.22 -33.84 9.37
N VAL A 760 12.08 -33.18 10.15
CA VAL A 760 12.72 -33.78 11.33
C VAL A 760 12.66 -32.82 12.54
N TYR A 761 12.68 -33.37 13.75
CA TYR A 761 12.73 -32.59 14.97
C TYR A 761 13.67 -33.23 16.01
N SER A 762 14.21 -32.42 16.94
CA SER A 762 15.16 -32.84 17.98
C SER A 762 14.60 -32.83 19.40
N ALA A 763 13.37 -32.36 19.61
CA ALA A 763 12.70 -32.39 20.90
C ALA A 763 12.38 -33.82 21.36
N ASP A 764 12.24 -34.02 22.66
CA ASP A 764 11.87 -35.34 23.22
C ASP A 764 10.41 -35.67 22.90
N PRO A 765 10.13 -36.79 22.18
CA PRO A 765 8.76 -37.16 21.81
C PRO A 765 7.86 -37.52 23.01
N GLN A 766 8.41 -37.84 24.17
CA GLN A 766 7.67 -38.18 25.37
C GLN A 766 7.30 -36.99 26.25
N GLN A 767 7.83 -35.81 25.97
CA GLN A 767 7.46 -34.58 26.65
C GLN A 767 6.20 -33.98 25.99
N SER A 768 5.55 -33.07 26.74
CA SER A 768 4.35 -32.38 26.29
C SER A 768 4.56 -30.86 26.31
N THR A 769 3.75 -30.13 25.54
CA THR A 769 3.79 -28.66 25.49
C THR A 769 3.30 -28.04 26.80
N ASP A 770 3.65 -26.79 27.08
CA ASP A 770 3.40 -26.09 28.35
C ASP A 770 2.11 -25.20 28.35
N GLY A 771 1.31 -25.22 27.32
CA GLY A 771 0.08 -24.41 27.24
C GLY A 771 -1.12 -25.04 27.97
N GLU A 772 -2.20 -24.28 28.08
CA GLU A 772 -3.47 -24.75 28.68
C GLU A 772 -4.05 -25.99 27.97
N LYS A 773 -3.90 -26.07 26.65
CA LYS A 773 -4.29 -27.20 25.80
C LYS A 773 -3.03 -28.00 25.42
N SER A 774 -2.32 -28.52 26.46
CA SER A 774 -1.10 -29.28 26.28
C SER A 774 -1.32 -30.52 25.41
N ILE A 775 -0.36 -30.81 24.54
CA ILE A 775 -0.31 -32.01 23.69
C ILE A 775 1.11 -32.58 23.68
N ASP A 776 1.24 -33.87 23.38
CA ASP A 776 2.55 -34.51 23.26
C ASP A 776 3.37 -33.87 22.12
N ASN A 777 4.69 -33.77 22.31
CA ASN A 777 5.57 -33.18 21.31
C ASN A 777 5.45 -33.90 19.93
N ALA A 778 5.33 -35.23 19.93
CA ALA A 778 5.12 -35.98 18.70
C ALA A 778 3.86 -35.55 17.93
N VAL A 779 2.77 -35.25 18.66
CA VAL A 779 1.52 -34.73 18.08
C VAL A 779 1.71 -33.28 17.61
N PHE A 780 2.42 -32.45 18.39
CA PHE A 780 2.71 -31.07 18.06
C PHE A 780 3.47 -30.97 16.72
N TYR A 781 4.60 -31.69 16.59
CA TYR A 781 5.41 -31.64 15.37
C TYR A 781 4.71 -32.28 14.17
N THR A 782 3.90 -33.33 14.38
CA THR A 782 3.07 -33.87 13.30
C THR A 782 2.08 -32.83 12.77
N ARG A 783 1.42 -32.09 13.67
CA ARG A 783 0.51 -30.99 13.28
C ARG A 783 1.26 -29.84 12.62
N LEU A 784 2.49 -29.54 13.07
CA LEU A 784 3.35 -28.54 12.44
C LEU A 784 3.64 -28.91 10.97
N GLY A 785 4.09 -30.12 10.71
CA GLY A 785 4.32 -30.61 9.36
C GLY A 785 3.05 -30.59 8.50
N GLN A 786 1.90 -31.02 9.06
CA GLN A 786 0.61 -30.93 8.36
C GLN A 786 0.22 -29.48 8.01
N ARG A 787 0.47 -28.54 8.92
CA ARG A 787 0.18 -27.12 8.72
C ARG A 787 1.07 -26.51 7.63
N ILE A 788 2.36 -26.82 7.63
CA ILE A 788 3.30 -26.38 6.59
C ILE A 788 2.83 -26.90 5.22
N VAL A 789 2.56 -28.21 5.10
CA VAL A 789 2.06 -28.79 3.83
C VAL A 789 0.75 -28.13 3.41
N HIS A 790 -0.17 -27.87 4.35
CA HIS A 790 -1.44 -27.20 4.06
C HIS A 790 -1.22 -25.80 3.48
N ILE A 791 -0.37 -24.95 4.08
CA ILE A 791 -0.09 -23.59 3.59
C ILE A 791 0.52 -23.64 2.19
N LEU A 792 1.42 -24.58 1.93
CA LEU A 792 2.10 -24.72 0.65
C LEU A 792 1.17 -25.23 -0.46
N SER A 793 0.37 -26.27 -0.18
CA SER A 793 -0.36 -27.04 -1.20
C SER A 793 -1.84 -26.66 -1.35
N THR A 794 -2.42 -25.84 -0.47
CA THR A 794 -3.83 -25.45 -0.59
C THR A 794 -4.05 -24.57 -1.81
N GLN A 795 -5.08 -24.90 -2.59
CA GLN A 795 -5.53 -24.11 -3.73
C GLN A 795 -6.36 -22.92 -3.23
N THR A 796 -5.96 -21.71 -3.61
CA THR A 796 -6.67 -20.46 -3.33
C THR A 796 -7.03 -19.76 -4.66
N PRO A 797 -7.72 -18.62 -4.65
CA PRO A 797 -7.99 -17.86 -5.87
C PRO A 797 -6.74 -17.50 -6.68
N SER A 798 -5.61 -17.24 -6.01
CA SER A 798 -4.31 -16.97 -6.66
C SER A 798 -3.53 -18.23 -7.03
N GLY A 799 -4.10 -19.41 -6.87
CA GLY A 799 -3.49 -20.70 -7.16
C GLY A 799 -2.86 -21.35 -5.94
N GLN A 800 -1.94 -22.26 -6.19
CA GLN A 800 -1.17 -23.02 -5.20
C GLN A 800 0.20 -22.37 -4.99
N LEU A 801 0.73 -22.43 -3.75
CA LEU A 801 2.06 -21.87 -3.49
C LEU A 801 3.17 -22.75 -4.05
N TYR A 802 3.21 -24.04 -3.67
CA TYR A 802 4.09 -25.07 -4.25
C TYR A 802 3.43 -26.45 -4.20
N ASP A 803 3.70 -27.29 -5.18
CA ASP A 803 3.51 -28.74 -5.07
C ASP A 803 4.54 -29.33 -4.11
N VAL A 804 4.11 -30.20 -3.20
CA VAL A 804 4.96 -30.80 -2.17
C VAL A 804 5.00 -32.30 -2.31
N ASP A 805 6.21 -32.84 -2.46
CA ASP A 805 6.46 -34.27 -2.46
C ASP A 805 7.14 -34.72 -1.16
N MET A 806 6.45 -35.57 -0.41
CA MET A 806 6.93 -36.10 0.85
C MET A 806 7.36 -37.57 0.76
N ARG A 807 7.48 -38.15 -0.45
CA ARG A 807 7.77 -39.60 -0.63
C ARG A 807 9.17 -39.99 -0.25
N LEU A 808 10.11 -39.07 -0.16
CA LEU A 808 11.49 -39.30 0.26
C LEU A 808 11.69 -39.36 1.79
N ARG A 809 10.61 -39.26 2.57
CA ARG A 809 10.68 -39.45 4.03
C ARG A 809 10.90 -40.95 4.38
N PRO A 810 11.43 -41.26 5.58
CA PRO A 810 11.62 -42.65 6.06
C PRO A 810 10.37 -43.49 5.89
N SER A 811 10.51 -44.67 5.25
CA SER A 811 9.43 -45.59 4.88
C SER A 811 8.43 -45.03 3.85
N GLY A 812 8.75 -43.96 3.17
CA GLY A 812 7.94 -43.37 2.09
C GLY A 812 6.53 -42.95 2.54
N SER A 813 5.52 -43.26 1.71
CA SER A 813 4.13 -42.89 2.01
C SER A 813 3.53 -43.58 3.23
N SER A 814 4.10 -44.73 3.67
CA SER A 814 3.65 -45.46 4.88
C SER A 814 4.29 -44.99 6.18
N GLY A 815 5.37 -44.20 6.09
CA GLY A 815 6.07 -43.66 7.26
C GLY A 815 5.43 -42.44 7.89
N LEU A 816 5.90 -42.05 9.09
CA LEU A 816 5.47 -40.86 9.77
C LEU A 816 5.76 -39.60 8.94
N LEU A 817 4.89 -38.61 9.02
CA LEU A 817 5.08 -37.34 8.32
C LEU A 817 6.32 -36.58 8.83
N VAL A 818 6.55 -36.64 10.16
CA VAL A 818 7.66 -35.97 10.83
C VAL A 818 8.37 -37.01 11.71
N ASN A 819 9.69 -37.07 11.64
CA ASN A 819 10.50 -38.02 12.40
C ASN A 819 11.41 -37.30 13.39
N THR A 820 11.76 -37.97 14.52
CA THR A 820 12.87 -37.48 15.36
C THR A 820 14.19 -37.64 14.61
N LEU A 821 15.18 -36.77 14.89
CA LEU A 821 16.54 -36.95 14.34
C LEU A 821 17.10 -38.32 14.62
N GLN A 822 16.90 -38.88 15.84
CA GLN A 822 17.36 -40.21 16.21
C GLN A 822 16.68 -41.32 15.40
N ALA A 823 15.36 -41.23 15.17
CA ALA A 823 14.65 -42.19 14.34
C ALA A 823 15.09 -42.10 12.87
N PHE A 824 15.34 -40.88 12.38
CA PHE A 824 15.88 -40.63 11.03
C PHE A 824 17.28 -41.24 10.90
N GLU A 825 18.19 -41.02 11.85
CA GLU A 825 19.52 -41.55 11.85
C GLU A 825 19.49 -43.11 11.85
N LYS A 826 18.73 -43.73 12.78
CA LYS A 826 18.56 -45.17 12.82
C LYS A 826 18.08 -45.69 11.49
N TYR A 827 17.05 -45.12 10.92
CA TYR A 827 16.51 -45.55 9.62
C TYR A 827 17.55 -45.50 8.51
N GLN A 828 18.30 -44.40 8.40
CA GLN A 828 19.34 -44.23 7.39
C GLN A 828 20.47 -45.26 7.52
N HIS A 829 20.77 -45.73 8.76
CA HIS A 829 21.83 -46.71 8.99
C HIS A 829 21.37 -48.15 8.84
N THR A 830 20.07 -48.49 9.07
CA THR A 830 19.60 -49.88 9.14
C THR A 830 18.63 -50.30 8.05
N ASP A 831 17.73 -49.42 7.62
CA ASP A 831 16.56 -49.80 6.83
C ASP A 831 16.49 -49.09 5.46
N ALA A 832 17.27 -48.01 5.26
CA ALA A 832 17.21 -47.18 4.05
C ALA A 832 17.84 -47.94 2.86
N TRP A 833 17.20 -47.77 1.70
CA TRP A 833 17.66 -48.35 0.43
C TRP A 833 18.77 -47.52 -0.20
N THR A 834 19.59 -48.11 -1.05
CA THR A 834 20.65 -47.42 -1.80
C THR A 834 20.15 -46.15 -2.52
N TRP A 835 18.97 -46.20 -3.12
CA TRP A 835 18.40 -45.05 -3.82
C TRP A 835 18.02 -43.90 -2.86
N GLU A 836 17.70 -44.19 -1.59
CA GLU A 836 17.45 -43.15 -0.56
C GLU A 836 18.77 -42.47 -0.16
N HIS A 837 19.88 -43.24 -0.09
CA HIS A 837 21.21 -42.65 0.10
C HIS A 837 21.67 -41.83 -1.10
N GLN A 838 21.30 -42.20 -2.35
CA GLN A 838 21.52 -41.38 -3.53
C GLN A 838 20.74 -40.05 -3.41
N ALA A 839 19.48 -40.11 -2.98
CA ALA A 839 18.69 -38.93 -2.74
C ALA A 839 19.27 -38.06 -1.61
N LEU A 840 19.80 -38.70 -0.51
CA LEU A 840 20.44 -38.03 0.61
C LEU A 840 21.71 -37.27 0.19
N ALA A 841 22.44 -37.70 -0.84
CA ALA A 841 23.59 -36.97 -1.35
C ALA A 841 23.23 -35.56 -1.84
N ARG A 842 21.98 -35.36 -2.25
CA ARG A 842 21.43 -34.09 -2.69
C ARG A 842 20.51 -33.43 -1.66
N ALA A 843 20.52 -33.89 -0.43
CA ALA A 843 19.71 -33.31 0.63
C ALA A 843 20.44 -32.19 1.36
N ARG A 844 19.68 -31.20 1.83
CA ARG A 844 20.18 -30.03 2.55
C ARG A 844 19.13 -29.49 3.52
N GLY A 845 19.56 -28.94 4.66
CA GLY A 845 18.71 -28.17 5.52
C GLY A 845 18.27 -26.86 4.85
N ILE A 846 16.97 -26.57 4.87
CA ILE A 846 16.37 -25.41 4.22
C ILE A 846 15.92 -24.36 5.25
N ALA A 847 15.11 -24.76 6.22
CA ALA A 847 14.51 -23.89 7.21
C ALA A 847 14.43 -24.58 8.58
N GLY A 848 14.35 -23.80 9.64
CA GLY A 848 14.14 -24.29 11.00
C GLY A 848 15.30 -24.02 11.97
N CYS A 849 15.33 -24.74 13.09
CA CYS A 849 16.28 -24.51 14.16
C CYS A 849 17.72 -24.90 13.77
N PRO A 850 18.71 -23.99 13.93
CA PRO A 850 20.10 -24.25 13.58
C PRO A 850 20.66 -25.56 14.20
N ARG A 851 20.32 -25.84 15.47
CA ARG A 851 20.74 -27.04 16.17
C ARG A 851 20.23 -28.32 15.49
N THR A 852 18.97 -28.33 15.06
CA THR A 852 18.38 -29.49 14.38
C THR A 852 18.96 -29.65 12.97
N LEU A 853 19.23 -28.54 12.28
CA LEU A 853 19.89 -28.52 10.98
C LEU A 853 21.32 -29.06 11.06
N GLU A 854 22.10 -28.64 12.05
CA GLU A 854 23.45 -29.18 12.29
C GLU A 854 23.42 -30.66 12.60
N GLY A 855 22.46 -31.11 13.43
CA GLY A 855 22.27 -32.54 13.73
C GLY A 855 21.96 -33.35 12.45
N PHE A 856 21.11 -32.82 11.58
CA PHE A 856 20.83 -33.44 10.28
C PHE A 856 22.10 -33.55 9.42
N GLU A 857 22.91 -32.48 9.30
CA GLU A 857 24.13 -32.49 8.48
C GLU A 857 25.17 -33.49 9.02
N GLN A 858 25.26 -33.67 10.33
CA GLN A 858 26.10 -34.70 10.94
C GLN A 858 25.62 -36.10 10.54
N ILE A 859 24.32 -36.36 10.63
CA ILE A 859 23.73 -37.66 10.24
C ILE A 859 23.92 -37.88 8.73
N ARG A 860 23.68 -36.88 7.89
CA ARG A 860 23.88 -36.91 6.46
C ARG A 860 25.31 -37.30 6.13
N LYS A 861 26.29 -36.63 6.70
CA LYS A 861 27.72 -36.91 6.47
C LYS A 861 28.10 -38.30 6.95
N SER A 862 27.70 -38.75 8.16
CA SER A 862 28.00 -40.05 8.68
C SER A 862 27.39 -41.17 7.82
N THR A 863 26.16 -40.97 7.34
CA THR A 863 25.48 -41.95 6.45
C THR A 863 26.15 -42.04 5.08
N LEU A 864 26.50 -40.90 4.47
CA LEU A 864 27.14 -40.88 3.17
C LEU A 864 28.54 -41.48 3.20
N CYS A 865 29.31 -41.26 4.26
CA CYS A 865 30.67 -41.78 4.44
C CYS A 865 30.77 -43.22 4.99
N GLN A 866 29.65 -43.96 5.04
CA GLN A 866 29.70 -45.37 5.43
C GLN A 866 30.50 -46.22 4.42
N HIS A 867 31.15 -47.27 4.95
CA HIS A 867 31.81 -48.27 4.10
C HIS A 867 30.79 -48.99 3.19
N ARG A 868 31.04 -49.04 1.88
CA ARG A 868 30.22 -49.74 0.89
C ARG A 868 31.06 -50.58 -0.06
N ASP A 869 30.58 -51.82 -0.35
CA ASP A 869 31.14 -52.57 -1.46
C ASP A 869 30.85 -51.86 -2.78
N ARG A 870 31.87 -51.33 -3.43
CA ARG A 870 31.73 -50.51 -4.64
C ARG A 870 31.12 -51.26 -5.81
N LEU A 871 31.35 -52.59 -5.90
CA LEU A 871 30.81 -53.40 -6.98
C LEU A 871 29.33 -53.71 -6.76
N ALA A 872 28.96 -54.09 -5.54
CA ALA A 872 27.55 -54.27 -5.19
C ALA A 872 26.76 -52.98 -5.38
N LEU A 873 27.26 -51.84 -4.85
CA LEU A 873 26.66 -50.51 -4.99
C LEU A 873 26.46 -50.15 -6.49
N ARG A 874 27.48 -50.36 -7.31
CA ARG A 874 27.42 -50.10 -8.76
C ARG A 874 26.27 -50.88 -9.41
N SER A 875 26.18 -52.18 -9.12
CA SER A 875 25.14 -53.03 -9.65
C SER A 875 23.73 -52.60 -9.29
N GLU A 876 23.54 -52.18 -8.03
CA GLU A 876 22.24 -51.66 -7.54
C GLU A 876 21.85 -50.36 -8.26
N VAL A 877 22.78 -49.42 -8.38
CA VAL A 877 22.53 -48.10 -9.01
C VAL A 877 22.24 -48.29 -10.52
N VAL A 878 22.96 -49.17 -11.21
CA VAL A 878 22.69 -49.50 -12.63
C VAL A 878 21.30 -50.11 -12.77
N THR A 879 20.98 -51.10 -11.94
CA THR A 879 19.68 -51.79 -11.98
C THR A 879 18.53 -50.81 -11.77
N MET A 880 18.68 -49.87 -10.81
CA MET A 880 17.68 -48.83 -10.56
C MET A 880 17.51 -47.90 -11.76
N ARG A 881 18.62 -47.46 -12.34
CA ARG A 881 18.58 -46.57 -13.53
C ARG A 881 17.94 -47.27 -14.73
N GLU A 882 18.19 -48.54 -14.95
CA GLU A 882 17.57 -49.33 -16.01
C GLU A 882 16.05 -49.45 -15.82
N LYS A 883 15.58 -49.71 -14.58
CA LYS A 883 14.15 -49.74 -14.26
C LYS A 883 13.47 -48.37 -14.57
N MET A 884 14.12 -47.27 -14.19
CA MET A 884 13.62 -45.93 -14.51
C MET A 884 13.57 -45.67 -16.03
N ARG A 885 14.61 -46.09 -16.76
CA ARG A 885 14.65 -45.96 -18.23
C ARG A 885 13.54 -46.75 -18.90
N ALA A 886 13.24 -47.93 -18.43
CA ALA A 886 12.18 -48.78 -18.99
C ALA A 886 10.79 -48.16 -18.84
N SER A 887 10.59 -47.36 -17.77
CA SER A 887 9.32 -46.70 -17.49
C SER A 887 9.18 -45.30 -18.08
N LEU A 888 10.25 -44.52 -18.12
CA LEU A 888 10.18 -43.05 -18.34
C LEU A 888 10.90 -42.56 -19.60
N ALA A 889 11.76 -43.38 -20.22
CA ALA A 889 12.49 -42.94 -21.41
C ALA A 889 11.64 -43.01 -22.70
N THR A 890 12.07 -42.25 -23.69
CA THR A 890 11.47 -42.30 -25.03
C THR A 890 11.49 -43.71 -25.63
N PRO A 891 10.36 -44.22 -26.13
CA PRO A 891 10.32 -45.54 -26.79
C PRO A 891 11.37 -45.67 -27.90
N ALA A 892 12.01 -46.84 -28.00
CA ALA A 892 13.14 -47.04 -28.89
C ALA A 892 12.85 -46.66 -30.37
N GLY A 893 11.62 -46.87 -30.84
CA GLY A 893 11.21 -46.55 -32.22
C GLY A 893 11.09 -45.07 -32.51
N ARG A 894 11.05 -44.21 -31.48
CA ARG A 894 10.94 -42.74 -31.66
C ARG A 894 12.22 -41.96 -31.32
N ARG A 895 13.27 -42.63 -30.84
CA ARG A 895 14.53 -41.97 -30.44
C ARG A 895 15.31 -41.29 -31.58
N ALA A 896 15.03 -41.67 -32.81
CA ALA A 896 15.58 -40.97 -33.97
C ALA A 896 14.91 -39.62 -34.24
N GLU A 897 13.65 -39.48 -33.82
CA GLU A 897 12.83 -38.28 -34.01
C GLU A 897 12.92 -37.34 -32.81
N MET A 898 12.98 -37.91 -31.60
CA MET A 898 12.91 -37.12 -30.36
C MET A 898 13.81 -37.67 -29.25
N PHE A 899 14.34 -36.75 -28.47
CA PHE A 899 15.21 -37.01 -27.33
C PHE A 899 14.64 -36.35 -26.06
N HIS A 900 14.36 -37.15 -25.02
CA HIS A 900 13.95 -36.64 -23.74
C HIS A 900 15.18 -36.25 -22.92
N ALA A 901 15.49 -34.95 -22.82
CA ALA A 901 16.72 -34.43 -22.22
C ALA A 901 16.98 -34.91 -20.80
N LYS A 902 15.94 -35.25 -20.03
CA LYS A 902 16.08 -35.74 -18.66
C LYS A 902 16.26 -37.27 -18.59
N GLN A 903 15.44 -38.05 -19.34
CA GLN A 903 15.28 -39.49 -19.07
C GLN A 903 16.03 -40.42 -20.03
N ASP A 904 16.31 -39.94 -21.24
CA ASP A 904 16.93 -40.76 -22.25
C ASP A 904 18.43 -41.03 -21.96
N PRO A 905 19.01 -42.09 -22.52
CA PRO A 905 20.44 -42.35 -22.39
C PRO A 905 21.32 -41.21 -22.88
N GLY A 906 22.22 -40.74 -21.99
CA GLY A 906 23.02 -39.53 -22.20
C GLY A 906 22.31 -38.23 -21.79
N GLY A 907 21.18 -38.32 -21.06
CA GLY A 907 20.48 -37.19 -20.51
C GLY A 907 20.93 -36.82 -19.07
N ILE A 908 20.25 -35.85 -18.50
CA ILE A 908 20.55 -35.24 -17.19
C ILE A 908 20.64 -36.32 -16.09
N VAL A 909 19.68 -37.25 -16.01
CA VAL A 909 19.61 -38.26 -14.94
C VAL A 909 20.80 -39.24 -15.00
N ASP A 910 21.41 -39.46 -16.14
CA ASP A 910 22.62 -40.29 -16.22
C ASP A 910 23.80 -39.62 -15.51
N ILE A 911 23.94 -38.31 -15.65
CA ILE A 911 24.95 -37.52 -14.93
C ILE A 911 24.67 -37.56 -13.43
N GLU A 912 23.41 -37.32 -13.03
CA GLU A 912 22.99 -37.33 -11.62
C GLU A 912 23.30 -38.67 -10.95
N PHE A 913 22.94 -39.82 -11.57
CA PHE A 913 23.19 -41.14 -11.05
C PHE A 913 24.69 -41.45 -10.99
N LEU A 914 25.44 -41.03 -12.00
CA LEU A 914 26.89 -41.19 -12.04
C LEU A 914 27.56 -40.47 -10.85
N VAL A 915 27.21 -39.21 -10.66
CA VAL A 915 27.75 -38.40 -9.57
C VAL A 915 27.35 -38.95 -8.19
N GLN A 916 26.09 -39.32 -8.00
CA GLN A 916 25.60 -39.90 -6.76
C GLN A 916 26.30 -41.23 -6.45
N TYR A 917 26.52 -42.11 -7.45
CA TYR A 917 27.27 -43.32 -7.27
C TYR A 917 28.71 -43.04 -6.83
N LEU A 918 29.40 -42.13 -7.50
CA LEU A 918 30.77 -41.76 -7.16
C LEU A 918 30.90 -41.16 -5.76
N ILE A 919 29.96 -40.30 -5.35
CA ILE A 919 29.93 -39.81 -3.99
C ILE A 919 29.79 -40.96 -2.99
N LEU A 920 28.82 -41.86 -3.14
CA LEU A 920 28.59 -42.98 -2.24
C LEU A 920 29.74 -43.98 -2.23
N ALA A 921 30.43 -44.17 -3.35
CA ALA A 921 31.51 -45.14 -3.49
C ALA A 921 32.84 -44.65 -2.90
N TRP A 922 33.04 -43.31 -2.81
CA TRP A 922 34.34 -42.74 -2.47
C TRP A 922 34.34 -41.83 -1.26
N SER A 923 33.16 -41.52 -0.70
CA SER A 923 33.04 -40.56 0.43
C SER A 923 33.68 -41.06 1.74
N GLU A 924 33.87 -42.38 1.92
CA GLU A 924 34.64 -42.90 3.05
C GLU A 924 36.09 -42.43 3.00
N GLU A 925 36.72 -42.49 1.82
CA GLU A 925 38.11 -42.09 1.60
C GLU A 925 38.24 -40.56 1.41
N TYR A 926 37.24 -39.91 0.82
CA TYR A 926 37.20 -38.49 0.51
C TYR A 926 35.94 -37.83 1.08
N PRO A 927 35.84 -37.64 2.40
CA PRO A 927 34.64 -37.08 3.04
C PRO A 927 34.26 -35.67 2.54
N THR A 928 35.19 -34.91 1.97
CA THR A 928 34.95 -33.58 1.38
C THR A 928 33.97 -33.62 0.23
N SER A 929 33.90 -34.74 -0.51
CA SER A 929 32.98 -34.95 -1.62
C SER A 929 31.49 -34.87 -1.24
N THR A 930 31.18 -35.03 0.05
CA THR A 930 29.81 -34.91 0.56
C THR A 930 29.41 -33.48 0.94
N ARG A 931 30.34 -32.49 0.87
CA ARG A 931 30.15 -31.13 1.32
C ARG A 931 29.00 -30.39 0.60
N TRP A 932 28.94 -30.56 -0.71
CA TRP A 932 27.98 -29.86 -1.55
C TRP A 932 26.85 -30.80 -2.00
N PRO A 933 25.59 -30.32 -2.06
CA PRO A 933 24.46 -31.12 -2.52
C PRO A 933 24.19 -30.99 -4.02
N ASP A 934 24.75 -29.98 -4.71
CA ASP A 934 24.55 -29.75 -6.13
C ASP A 934 25.54 -30.54 -7.01
N ASN A 935 25.06 -30.99 -8.18
CA ASN A 935 25.86 -31.84 -9.05
C ASN A 935 27.13 -31.18 -9.58
N ILE A 936 27.14 -29.87 -9.79
CA ILE A 936 28.30 -29.17 -10.37
C ILE A 936 29.45 -29.15 -9.40
N ARG A 937 29.23 -28.74 -8.16
CA ARG A 937 30.26 -28.72 -7.11
C ARG A 937 30.65 -30.14 -6.71
N GLN A 938 29.72 -31.09 -6.70
CA GLN A 938 30.04 -32.52 -6.49
C GLN A 938 30.98 -33.04 -7.58
N MET A 939 30.77 -32.73 -8.87
CA MET A 939 31.70 -33.09 -9.94
C MET A 939 33.08 -32.40 -9.76
N GLU A 940 33.11 -31.16 -9.33
CA GLU A 940 34.35 -30.42 -9.04
C GLU A 940 35.14 -31.10 -7.90
N GLU A 941 34.52 -31.43 -6.77
CA GLU A 941 35.14 -32.16 -5.65
C GLU A 941 35.65 -33.55 -6.09
N LEU A 942 34.88 -34.28 -6.90
CA LEU A 942 35.33 -35.58 -7.45
C LEU A 942 36.56 -35.42 -8.38
N GLY A 943 36.66 -34.32 -9.08
CA GLY A 943 37.85 -33.97 -9.89
C GLY A 943 39.06 -33.60 -9.04
N GLU A 944 38.88 -32.82 -8.00
CA GLU A 944 39.95 -32.46 -7.05
C GLU A 944 40.46 -33.66 -6.29
N ALA A 945 39.59 -34.58 -5.92
CA ALA A 945 39.96 -35.85 -5.33
C ALA A 945 40.64 -36.84 -6.32
N GLY A 946 40.71 -36.51 -7.60
CA GLY A 946 41.33 -37.37 -8.62
C GLY A 946 40.50 -38.61 -9.02
N ILE A 947 39.25 -38.68 -8.58
CA ILE A 947 38.31 -39.78 -8.89
C ILE A 947 37.84 -39.70 -10.36
N LEU A 948 37.59 -38.46 -10.81
CA LEU A 948 37.33 -38.17 -12.23
C LEU A 948 38.46 -37.33 -12.82
N PRO A 949 38.86 -37.59 -14.08
CA PRO A 949 39.79 -36.69 -14.76
C PRO A 949 39.24 -35.26 -14.91
N ALA A 950 40.06 -34.26 -14.69
CA ALA A 950 39.64 -32.85 -14.78
C ALA A 950 39.02 -32.47 -16.14
N SER A 951 39.51 -33.10 -17.24
CA SER A 951 38.92 -32.95 -18.58
C SER A 951 37.48 -33.46 -18.66
N ASP A 952 37.21 -34.60 -17.99
CA ASP A 952 35.88 -35.21 -17.99
C ASP A 952 34.92 -34.36 -17.15
N VAL A 953 35.37 -33.87 -15.99
CA VAL A 953 34.60 -32.94 -15.14
C VAL A 953 34.19 -31.71 -15.93
N LYS A 954 35.12 -31.07 -16.64
CA LYS A 954 34.83 -29.89 -17.46
C LYS A 954 33.76 -30.15 -18.51
N THR A 955 33.87 -31.29 -19.21
CA THR A 955 32.94 -31.64 -20.29
C THR A 955 31.58 -32.08 -19.75
N LEU A 956 31.51 -32.87 -18.65
CA LEU A 956 30.25 -33.26 -18.00
C LEU A 956 29.49 -32.06 -17.47
N ARG A 957 30.21 -31.09 -16.84
CA ARG A 957 29.63 -29.83 -16.36
C ARG A 957 29.01 -29.04 -17.51
N ALA A 958 29.75 -28.87 -18.62
CA ALA A 958 29.26 -28.17 -19.79
C ALA A 958 28.00 -28.84 -20.38
N ALA A 959 28.01 -30.18 -20.52
CA ALA A 959 26.87 -30.96 -20.98
C ALA A 959 25.67 -30.85 -20.04
N TYR A 960 25.90 -30.91 -18.74
CA TYR A 960 24.84 -30.75 -17.73
C TYR A 960 24.15 -29.37 -17.82
N ILE A 961 24.94 -28.31 -17.92
CA ILE A 961 24.43 -26.94 -18.07
C ILE A 961 23.64 -26.78 -19.37
N ALA A 962 24.17 -27.31 -20.49
CA ALA A 962 23.53 -27.19 -21.80
C ALA A 962 22.18 -27.93 -21.84
N LEU A 963 22.10 -29.15 -21.31
CA LEU A 963 20.85 -29.91 -21.23
C LEU A 963 19.82 -29.27 -20.29
N ARG A 964 20.24 -28.74 -19.15
CA ARG A 964 19.35 -28.02 -18.24
C ARG A 964 18.83 -26.72 -18.84
N SER A 965 19.69 -25.94 -19.50
CA SER A 965 19.28 -24.72 -20.21
C SER A 965 18.22 -25.00 -21.27
N ALA A 966 18.38 -26.10 -22.02
CA ALA A 966 17.38 -26.54 -23.00
C ALA A 966 16.03 -26.85 -22.34
N VAL A 967 16.05 -27.56 -21.21
CA VAL A 967 14.81 -27.88 -20.46
C VAL A 967 14.15 -26.62 -19.92
N HIS A 968 14.90 -25.67 -19.36
CA HIS A 968 14.36 -24.40 -18.86
C HIS A 968 13.69 -23.57 -19.97
N ARG A 969 14.36 -23.39 -21.09
CA ARG A 969 13.81 -22.67 -22.25
C ARG A 969 12.53 -23.33 -22.76
N ARG A 970 12.48 -24.67 -22.81
CA ARG A 970 11.25 -25.37 -23.21
C ARG A 970 10.12 -25.19 -22.22
N THR A 971 10.41 -25.10 -20.92
CA THR A 971 9.39 -24.82 -19.90
C THR A 971 8.81 -23.41 -20.09
N LEU A 972 9.65 -22.40 -20.35
CA LEU A 972 9.19 -21.04 -20.65
C LEU A 972 8.40 -20.92 -21.96
N GLN A 973 8.60 -21.90 -22.88
CA GLN A 973 7.83 -21.99 -24.13
C GLN A 973 6.62 -22.94 -24.05
N ASP A 974 6.26 -23.40 -22.85
CA ASP A 974 5.17 -24.37 -22.61
C ASP A 974 5.32 -25.68 -23.41
N LEU A 975 6.56 -26.07 -23.68
CA LEU A 975 6.87 -27.26 -24.44
C LEU A 975 7.37 -28.39 -23.51
N SER A 976 7.08 -29.63 -23.88
CA SER A 976 7.57 -30.79 -23.14
C SER A 976 9.11 -30.87 -23.18
N GLY A 977 9.73 -31.60 -22.24
CA GLY A 977 11.20 -31.83 -22.21
C GLY A 977 11.79 -32.67 -23.36
N HIS A 978 11.04 -32.91 -24.42
CA HIS A 978 11.49 -33.62 -25.63
C HIS A 978 12.10 -32.64 -26.62
N LEU A 979 13.31 -32.94 -27.06
CA LEU A 979 14.08 -32.20 -28.07
C LEU A 979 14.13 -32.98 -29.39
N SER A 980 14.65 -32.39 -30.45
CA SER A 980 14.96 -33.12 -31.69
C SER A 980 15.88 -34.33 -31.44
N GLY A 981 15.70 -35.40 -32.14
CA GLY A 981 16.47 -36.64 -31.96
C GLY A 981 17.99 -36.48 -32.15
N ASP A 982 18.41 -35.47 -32.89
CA ASP A 982 19.81 -35.10 -33.15
C ASP A 982 20.36 -34.04 -32.16
N ALA A 983 19.54 -33.51 -31.28
CA ALA A 983 19.98 -32.50 -30.33
C ALA A 983 21.03 -33.02 -29.35
N PHE A 984 22.06 -32.23 -29.09
CA PHE A 984 23.12 -32.53 -28.11
C PHE A 984 23.83 -33.88 -28.34
N THR A 985 24.00 -34.31 -29.59
CA THR A 985 24.57 -35.64 -29.91
C THR A 985 25.97 -35.82 -29.32
N ALA A 986 26.84 -34.80 -29.41
CA ALA A 986 28.20 -34.85 -28.87
C ALA A 986 28.22 -35.01 -27.35
N GLU A 987 27.42 -34.20 -26.66
CA GLU A 987 27.25 -34.23 -25.18
C GLU A 987 26.68 -35.59 -24.72
N ARG A 988 25.66 -36.10 -25.42
CA ARG A 988 25.02 -37.39 -25.12
C ARG A 988 25.98 -38.54 -25.29
N ASP A 989 26.75 -38.57 -26.37
CA ASP A 989 27.74 -39.61 -26.64
C ASP A 989 28.89 -39.57 -25.62
N PHE A 990 29.30 -38.37 -25.23
CA PHE A 990 30.29 -38.23 -24.17
C PHE A 990 29.75 -38.75 -22.81
N ILE A 991 28.54 -38.35 -22.40
CA ILE A 991 27.91 -38.86 -21.17
C ILE A 991 27.81 -40.37 -21.19
N ARG A 992 27.38 -40.99 -22.31
CA ARG A 992 27.30 -42.43 -22.48
C ARG A 992 28.69 -43.09 -22.37
N SER A 993 29.74 -42.50 -22.91
CA SER A 993 31.10 -43.00 -22.81
C SER A 993 31.59 -43.05 -21.37
N ILE A 994 31.35 -41.97 -20.59
CA ILE A 994 31.69 -41.95 -19.16
C ILE A 994 30.86 -42.96 -18.39
N TRP A 995 29.54 -43.02 -18.66
CA TRP A 995 28.67 -44.01 -18.05
C TRP A 995 29.19 -45.45 -18.30
N GLN A 996 29.55 -45.77 -19.54
CA GLN A 996 30.07 -47.09 -19.89
C GLN A 996 31.37 -47.42 -19.14
N ARG A 997 32.27 -46.42 -19.04
CA ARG A 997 33.58 -46.60 -18.38
C ARG A 997 33.45 -46.77 -16.86
N VAL A 998 32.54 -46.00 -16.22
CA VAL A 998 32.45 -45.94 -14.75
C VAL A 998 31.44 -46.94 -14.21
N MET A 999 30.30 -47.11 -14.91
CA MET A 999 29.16 -47.88 -14.38
C MET A 999 29.06 -49.28 -14.93
N ILE A 1000 29.66 -49.57 -16.07
CA ILE A 1000 29.56 -50.91 -16.73
C ILE A 1000 30.89 -51.62 -16.76
N ALA A 1001 31.96 -50.97 -17.19
CA ALA A 1001 33.31 -51.56 -17.22
C ALA A 1001 33.89 -51.68 -15.79
#